data_f543a6b6b749e5c59517a426744602b0
#
_entry.id   f543a6b6b749e5c59517a426744602b0
#
_cell.length_a   1.000
_cell.length_b   1.000
_cell.length_c   1.000
_cell.angle_alpha   90.00
_cell.angle_beta   90.00
_cell.angle_gamma   90.00
#
_symmetry.space_group_name_H-M   'P 1'
#
loop_
_entity.id
_entity.type
_entity.pdbx_description
1 polymer ?
#
loop_
_entity_poly.entity_id
_entity_poly.type
_entity_poly.pdbx_seq_one_letter_code
_entity_poly.pdbx_strand_id
1 'polypeptide(L)'
;MTRKFLLITINLMVFSACQSDYKKTMKEPIAKQIPTVLNYHSDTLVDNYFWMRLSDAQKEAENADAQTQDVVDYLVEENTYLEANMSDTDALQGKLFDEYVSRIKQDDQSVPYAENGYTYSSKFEQGDDYRRYFRTKNEEGSKEELILDLPTLAQSQKYFSLGDWSISTNNTIMAFSTDLISRREYTIQFKNLTTGEMLEDRIENTTGGITWANDNKTVFYVKKDPQTLRSNKIFKHVLGTDSSLDELVFEEKDDTYSCYVYKSKSKQFLFIGSSQTLATEIRFLDADLPNGVWTIIEPRERGHKYSVRHYGDSFFIRTNWDAKNYKLMKTPVSTPLKENWEALIAHREDVYLSGLVIFKRFLVLQERKDGLIQMRVVNWSSGKEHYIGFNDPTYTVYATTNLEFDTDVFRFSYASLTTPSSTYDYNLVSKERSLLKQQEVLGGAFKPENYSSERIYAMSSDGSTRIPISIVYKKGFNKDGLAPLLLYGYGSYGANMDPYFSSTRLSLLDRGFAFAIAHIRGGQEMGRDWYENGKLLKKKNTFNDFIDCGKFLVANKYTSSSHLYAQGGSAGGLLMGAIINREPNLWNGVIAGVPFVDVINTMWDESIPLTTGEFDEWGNPKDKVYYEYIKSYSPYDNVQNIAYPNLLITTGYWDSQVQYWEPAKWIAKLRAYRTNQNLLLMNCNMDVGHGGASGRFESMKEIALEHAFLLKLEGITK
;
A
#
# COMPACT_ATOMS: atom_id res chain seq x y z
N MET A 1 50.40 68.93 35.57
CA MET A 1 48.97 68.80 35.36
C MET A 1 48.60 67.33 35.36
N THR A 2 48.18 66.81 36.50
CA THR A 2 47.93 65.39 36.77
C THR A 2 46.44 65.17 36.87
N ARG A 3 45.90 64.36 35.99
CA ARG A 3 44.48 63.86 36.06
C ARG A 3 44.49 62.48 36.68
N LYS A 4 43.85 62.33 37.84
CA LYS A 4 43.60 61.09 38.54
C LYS A 4 42.43 60.34 37.79
N PHE A 5 42.67 59.09 37.47
CA PHE A 5 41.61 58.16 37.06
C PHE A 5 41.07 57.45 38.29
N LEU A 6 39.75 57.52 38.47
CA LEU A 6 38.98 56.84 39.50
C LEU A 6 38.48 55.47 38.93
N LEU A 7 38.98 54.36 39.48
CA LEU A 7 38.51 53.05 39.20
C LEU A 7 37.19 52.80 39.97
N ILE A 8 36.07 52.57 39.22
CA ILE A 8 34.86 52.13 39.81
C ILE A 8 34.77 50.58 39.53
N THR A 9 34.90 49.80 40.60
CA THR A 9 34.73 48.38 40.63
C THR A 9 33.21 48.06 40.64
N ILE A 10 32.63 47.52 39.50
CA ILE A 10 31.28 47.05 39.46
C ILE A 10 31.28 45.56 39.85
N ASN A 11 30.72 45.27 41.03
CA ASN A 11 30.40 43.91 41.45
C ASN A 11 29.24 43.36 40.61
N LEU A 12 29.51 42.46 39.69
CA LEU A 12 28.47 41.65 39.03
C LEU A 12 28.03 40.57 40.01
N MET A 13 26.87 40.76 40.64
CA MET A 13 26.12 39.65 41.25
C MET A 13 25.51 38.80 40.12
N VAL A 14 26.06 37.61 39.96
CA VAL A 14 25.46 36.57 39.09
C VAL A 14 24.22 36.04 39.82
N PHE A 15 23.05 36.51 39.43
CA PHE A 15 21.80 35.81 39.75
C PHE A 15 21.73 34.56 38.91
N SER A 16 22.06 33.43 39.53
CA SER A 16 21.72 32.10 38.96
C SER A 16 20.21 31.94 39.08
N ALA A 17 19.49 32.34 38.05
CA ALA A 17 18.06 32.00 37.93
C ALA A 17 17.99 30.51 37.62
N CYS A 18 17.56 29.69 38.59
CA CYS A 18 16.98 28.38 38.31
C CYS A 18 15.77 28.61 37.41
N GLN A 19 15.95 28.45 36.12
CA GLN A 19 14.83 28.19 35.23
C GLN A 19 14.27 26.80 35.61
N SER A 20 13.27 26.78 36.47
CA SER A 20 12.35 25.63 36.52
C SER A 20 11.62 25.63 35.18
N ASP A 21 11.97 24.67 34.33
CA ASP A 21 11.17 24.34 33.15
C ASP A 21 9.77 23.92 33.60
N TYR A 22 8.91 24.90 33.74
CA TYR A 22 7.47 24.66 33.73
C TYR A 22 7.14 24.22 32.27
N LYS A 23 7.24 22.92 31.96
CA LYS A 23 6.59 22.36 30.79
C LYS A 23 5.11 22.74 30.89
N LYS A 24 4.72 23.77 30.16
CA LYS A 24 3.32 24.16 30.03
C LYS A 24 2.65 22.97 29.35
N THR A 25 1.99 22.10 30.13
CA THR A 25 1.22 21.00 29.56
C THR A 25 0.20 21.61 28.62
N MET A 26 0.38 21.43 27.32
CA MET A 26 -0.57 21.87 26.32
C MET A 26 -1.87 21.13 26.56
N LYS A 27 -2.99 21.84 26.55
CA LYS A 27 -4.31 21.22 26.67
C LYS A 27 -4.64 20.46 25.39
N GLU A 28 -5.33 19.34 25.54
CA GLU A 28 -5.85 18.61 24.39
C GLU A 28 -6.76 19.49 23.54
N PRO A 29 -6.68 19.38 22.22
CA PRO A 29 -7.63 20.00 21.30
C PRO A 29 -9.06 19.53 21.61
N ILE A 30 -9.99 20.46 21.63
CA ILE A 30 -11.40 20.18 21.88
C ILE A 30 -12.19 20.62 20.65
N ALA A 31 -12.62 19.66 19.86
CA ALA A 31 -13.44 19.93 18.69
C ALA A 31 -14.84 20.46 19.09
N LYS A 32 -15.34 21.43 18.32
CA LYS A 32 -16.72 21.92 18.47
C LYS A 32 -17.72 20.76 18.30
N GLN A 33 -18.71 20.69 19.15
CA GLN A 33 -19.81 19.74 19.00
C GLN A 33 -21.00 20.45 18.33
N ILE A 34 -21.25 20.12 17.06
CA ILE A 34 -22.37 20.63 16.26
C ILE A 34 -23.23 19.43 15.85
N PRO A 35 -24.31 19.12 16.62
CA PRO A 35 -25.09 17.93 16.38
C PRO A 35 -25.72 17.91 14.99
N THR A 36 -25.43 16.89 14.20
CA THR A 36 -26.11 16.58 12.95
C THR A 36 -26.91 15.30 13.12
N VAL A 37 -28.22 15.37 12.83
CA VAL A 37 -29.12 14.21 12.92
C VAL A 37 -29.11 13.47 11.60
N LEU A 38 -28.67 12.21 11.62
CA LEU A 38 -28.61 11.33 10.47
C LEU A 38 -29.64 10.21 10.64
N ASN A 39 -30.50 10.03 9.65
CA ASN A 39 -31.56 9.03 9.66
C ASN A 39 -31.23 7.92 8.66
N TYR A 40 -30.99 6.73 9.18
CA TYR A 40 -30.68 5.52 8.42
C TYR A 40 -31.71 4.45 8.71
N HIS A 41 -32.54 4.05 7.72
CA HIS A 41 -33.69 3.14 7.94
C HIS A 41 -34.64 3.70 9.02
N SER A 42 -34.83 2.95 10.11
CA SER A 42 -35.63 3.39 11.30
C SER A 42 -34.76 3.85 12.46
N ASP A 43 -33.45 4.05 12.21
CA ASP A 43 -32.48 4.43 13.24
C ASP A 43 -32.08 5.89 13.09
N THR A 44 -31.85 6.56 14.18
CA THR A 44 -31.42 7.96 14.23
C THR A 44 -30.08 8.05 14.95
N LEU A 45 -29.05 8.46 14.23
CA LEU A 45 -27.72 8.72 14.78
C LEU A 45 -27.51 10.23 14.93
N VAL A 46 -26.82 10.62 15.99
CA VAL A 46 -26.36 12.01 16.18
C VAL A 46 -24.86 12.06 16.05
N ASP A 47 -24.41 12.77 15.05
CA ASP A 47 -22.99 12.99 14.78
C ASP A 47 -22.61 14.43 15.12
N ASN A 48 -21.90 14.61 16.23
CA ASN A 48 -21.48 15.92 16.73
C ASN A 48 -20.32 16.53 15.91
N TYR A 49 -19.67 15.75 15.07
CA TYR A 49 -18.47 16.14 14.33
C TYR A 49 -18.63 16.05 12.80
N PHE A 50 -19.87 15.86 12.32
CA PHE A 50 -20.17 15.77 10.88
C PHE A 50 -19.69 17.01 10.10
N TRP A 51 -19.65 18.17 10.76
CA TRP A 51 -19.17 19.44 10.20
C TRP A 51 -17.72 19.42 9.74
N MET A 52 -16.90 18.45 10.19
CA MET A 52 -15.49 18.32 9.74
C MET A 52 -15.36 17.85 8.29
N ARG A 53 -16.45 17.45 7.64
CA ARG A 53 -16.43 17.00 6.24
C ARG A 53 -16.38 18.19 5.29
N LEU A 54 -15.22 18.39 4.64
CA LEU A 54 -15.10 19.36 3.56
C LEU A 54 -15.23 18.65 2.20
N SER A 55 -15.87 19.34 1.25
CA SER A 55 -15.82 18.95 -0.17
C SER A 55 -14.45 19.27 -0.76
N ASP A 56 -14.13 18.63 -1.89
CA ASP A 56 -12.90 18.93 -2.62
C ASP A 56 -12.87 20.40 -3.09
N ALA A 57 -13.99 20.92 -3.54
CA ALA A 57 -14.12 22.34 -3.89
C ALA A 57 -13.80 23.31 -2.74
N GLN A 58 -14.14 22.93 -1.49
CA GLN A 58 -13.75 23.73 -0.33
C GLN A 58 -12.26 23.63 -0.03
N LYS A 59 -11.67 22.45 -0.16
CA LYS A 59 -10.23 22.24 0.05
C LYS A 59 -9.36 22.93 -1.00
N GLU A 60 -9.85 23.05 -2.23
CA GLU A 60 -9.17 23.66 -3.37
C GLU A 60 -9.43 25.17 -3.51
N ALA A 61 -10.37 25.72 -2.74
CA ALA A 61 -10.73 27.12 -2.81
C ALA A 61 -9.56 28.04 -2.43
N GLU A 62 -9.29 29.04 -3.24
CA GLU A 62 -8.25 30.06 -2.97
C GLU A 62 -8.48 30.78 -1.63
N ASN A 63 -9.74 30.98 -1.26
CA ASN A 63 -10.14 31.60 0.00
C ASN A 63 -11.00 30.62 0.79
N ALA A 64 -10.52 30.20 1.95
CA ALA A 64 -11.24 29.33 2.85
C ALA A 64 -12.54 29.99 3.36
N ASP A 65 -13.64 29.25 3.33
CA ASP A 65 -14.87 29.64 4.04
C ASP A 65 -14.72 29.39 5.55
N ALA A 66 -15.71 29.79 6.34
CA ALA A 66 -15.66 29.68 7.79
C ALA A 66 -15.59 28.20 8.27
N GLN A 67 -16.22 27.26 7.56
CA GLN A 67 -16.14 25.84 7.87
C GLN A 67 -14.74 25.29 7.58
N THR A 68 -14.20 25.63 6.42
CA THR A 68 -12.84 25.22 6.03
C THR A 68 -11.80 25.74 7.03
N GLN A 69 -11.93 27.00 7.45
CA GLN A 69 -11.01 27.57 8.44
C GLN A 69 -11.13 26.85 9.80
N ASP A 70 -12.34 26.61 10.29
CA ASP A 70 -12.57 25.87 11.55
C ASP A 70 -11.96 24.46 11.50
N VAL A 71 -12.05 23.76 10.36
CA VAL A 71 -11.48 22.43 10.17
C VAL A 71 -9.96 22.49 10.15
N VAL A 72 -9.37 23.39 9.37
CA VAL A 72 -7.92 23.54 9.27
C VAL A 72 -7.32 23.94 10.63
N ASP A 73 -7.96 24.88 11.33
CA ASP A 73 -7.51 25.29 12.66
C ASP A 73 -7.49 24.08 13.62
N TYR A 74 -8.54 23.25 13.64
CA TYR A 74 -8.59 22.04 14.46
C TYR A 74 -7.47 21.03 14.09
N LEU A 75 -7.23 20.79 12.81
CA LEU A 75 -6.16 19.88 12.38
C LEU A 75 -4.76 20.40 12.76
N VAL A 76 -4.55 21.71 12.66
CA VAL A 76 -3.29 22.36 13.10
C VAL A 76 -3.13 22.28 14.62
N GLU A 77 -4.23 22.45 15.40
CA GLU A 77 -4.19 22.24 16.85
C GLU A 77 -3.81 20.80 17.21
N GLU A 78 -4.32 19.79 16.48
CA GLU A 78 -3.95 18.38 16.66
C GLU A 78 -2.46 18.15 16.41
N ASN A 79 -1.94 18.69 15.31
CA ASN A 79 -0.51 18.60 15.00
C ASN A 79 0.35 19.27 16.09
N THR A 80 -0.04 20.45 16.53
CA THR A 80 0.65 21.18 17.59
C THR A 80 0.63 20.43 18.93
N TYR A 81 -0.51 19.79 19.25
CA TYR A 81 -0.65 18.94 20.43
C TYR A 81 0.24 17.69 20.35
N LEU A 82 0.30 17.03 19.18
CA LEU A 82 1.23 15.93 18.92
C LEU A 82 2.67 16.38 19.15
N GLU A 83 3.10 17.45 18.49
CA GLU A 83 4.47 18.00 18.60
C GLU A 83 4.84 18.28 20.07
N ALA A 84 3.96 18.93 20.82
CA ALA A 84 4.20 19.23 22.23
C ALA A 84 4.37 17.95 23.08
N ASN A 85 3.59 16.90 22.82
CA ASN A 85 3.63 15.64 23.55
C ASN A 85 4.77 14.70 23.12
N MET A 86 5.28 14.89 21.90
CA MET A 86 6.39 14.11 21.35
C MET A 86 7.74 14.86 21.39
N SER A 87 7.78 16.13 21.81
CA SER A 87 8.98 16.97 21.80
C SER A 87 10.18 16.41 22.61
N ASP A 88 9.91 15.62 23.65
CA ASP A 88 10.95 14.92 24.42
C ASP A 88 11.57 13.75 23.63
N THR A 89 11.01 13.38 22.49
CA THR A 89 11.53 12.36 21.57
C THR A 89 12.21 12.94 20.33
N ASP A 90 12.29 14.27 20.16
CA ASP A 90 12.86 14.89 18.95
C ASP A 90 14.28 14.39 18.66
N ALA A 91 15.13 14.33 19.69
CA ALA A 91 16.47 13.79 19.56
C ALA A 91 16.48 12.30 19.18
N LEU A 92 15.52 11.51 19.69
CA LEU A 92 15.35 10.10 19.34
C LEU A 92 14.83 9.95 17.90
N GLN A 93 13.86 10.77 17.49
CA GLN A 93 13.35 10.77 16.10
C GLN A 93 14.47 11.09 15.11
N GLY A 94 15.27 12.13 15.39
CA GLY A 94 16.45 12.47 14.60
C GLY A 94 17.45 11.32 14.51
N LYS A 95 17.75 10.67 15.63
CA LYS A 95 18.64 9.51 15.68
C LYS A 95 18.08 8.31 14.90
N LEU A 96 16.79 8.02 15.01
CA LEU A 96 16.14 6.95 14.24
C LEU A 96 16.20 7.24 12.74
N PHE A 97 15.92 8.47 12.34
CA PHE A 97 16.05 8.90 10.96
C PHE A 97 17.48 8.70 10.43
N ASP A 98 18.49 9.15 11.18
CA ASP A 98 19.90 8.97 10.82
C ASP A 98 20.26 7.47 10.72
N GLU A 99 19.78 6.63 11.63
CA GLU A 99 19.93 5.17 11.56
C GLU A 99 19.33 4.61 10.27
N TYR A 100 18.12 5.05 9.87
CA TYR A 100 17.45 4.56 8.65
C TYR A 100 18.21 4.96 7.40
N VAL A 101 18.58 6.24 7.29
CA VAL A 101 19.36 6.78 6.16
C VAL A 101 20.72 6.10 6.07
N SER A 102 21.41 5.90 7.21
CA SER A 102 22.72 5.25 7.24
C SER A 102 22.70 3.79 6.77
N ARG A 103 21.56 3.10 6.88
CA ARG A 103 21.40 1.71 6.43
C ARG A 103 21.12 1.57 4.94
N ILE A 104 20.83 2.66 4.25
CA ILE A 104 20.55 2.65 2.82
C ILE A 104 21.81 2.90 2.02
N LYS A 105 22.05 2.11 1.00
CA LYS A 105 23.00 2.43 -0.05
C LYS A 105 22.41 3.56 -0.89
N GLN A 106 22.94 4.77 -0.75
CA GLN A 106 22.35 5.94 -1.39
C GLN A 106 22.55 5.95 -2.91
N ASP A 107 23.74 5.54 -3.39
CA ASP A 107 24.11 5.41 -4.79
C ASP A 107 23.73 4.04 -5.36
N ASP A 108 22.47 3.67 -5.26
CA ASP A 108 21.99 2.33 -5.59
C ASP A 108 21.43 2.23 -7.01
N GLN A 109 21.68 1.09 -7.67
CA GLN A 109 21.22 0.79 -9.03
C GLN A 109 20.28 -0.43 -9.03
N SER A 110 19.23 -0.39 -9.87
CA SER A 110 18.36 -1.55 -10.12
C SER A 110 19.12 -2.68 -10.85
N VAL A 111 18.60 -3.91 -10.75
CA VAL A 111 19.05 -4.98 -11.67
C VAL A 111 18.59 -4.60 -13.07
N PRO A 112 19.50 -4.54 -14.06
CA PRO A 112 19.13 -4.22 -15.42
C PRO A 112 18.24 -5.30 -16.06
N TYR A 113 17.40 -4.90 -17.01
CA TYR A 113 16.60 -5.81 -17.82
C TYR A 113 16.61 -5.41 -19.29
N ALA A 114 16.54 -6.41 -20.18
CA ALA A 114 16.50 -6.19 -21.62
C ALA A 114 15.06 -6.10 -22.11
N GLU A 115 14.77 -5.13 -22.98
CA GLU A 115 13.53 -5.01 -23.72
C GLU A 115 13.76 -4.32 -25.05
N ASN A 116 13.22 -4.90 -26.12
CA ASN A 116 13.13 -4.28 -27.45
C ASN A 116 14.45 -3.68 -27.95
N GLY A 117 15.55 -4.41 -27.78
CA GLY A 117 16.89 -4.02 -28.23
C GLY A 117 17.63 -3.03 -27.33
N TYR A 118 17.09 -2.72 -26.16
CA TYR A 118 17.73 -1.90 -25.14
C TYR A 118 17.82 -2.63 -23.80
N THR A 119 18.78 -2.24 -22.99
CA THR A 119 18.89 -2.58 -21.58
C THR A 119 18.51 -1.37 -20.75
N TYR A 120 17.53 -1.55 -19.86
CA TYR A 120 16.99 -0.51 -18.97
C TYR A 120 17.52 -0.67 -17.55
N SER A 121 17.81 0.45 -16.90
CA SER A 121 18.17 0.51 -15.48
C SER A 121 17.65 1.77 -14.83
N SER A 122 17.61 1.78 -13.49
CA SER A 122 17.36 3.00 -12.72
C SER A 122 18.40 3.13 -11.61
N LYS A 123 18.77 4.38 -11.30
CA LYS A 123 19.81 4.69 -10.32
C LYS A 123 19.34 5.77 -9.37
N PHE A 124 19.84 5.70 -8.13
CA PHE A 124 19.92 6.86 -7.25
C PHE A 124 21.36 7.38 -7.25
N GLU A 125 21.54 8.66 -7.19
CA GLU A 125 22.79 9.28 -6.76
C GLU A 125 22.71 9.62 -5.26
N GLN A 126 23.85 9.95 -4.68
CA GLN A 126 23.88 10.27 -3.26
C GLN A 126 23.04 11.50 -2.94
N GLY A 127 22.12 11.39 -1.99
CA GLY A 127 21.20 12.44 -1.58
C GLY A 127 19.90 12.52 -2.38
N ASP A 128 19.76 11.76 -3.47
CA ASP A 128 18.52 11.74 -4.23
C ASP A 128 17.37 11.08 -3.47
N ASP A 129 16.22 11.73 -3.48
CA ASP A 129 14.95 11.16 -3.02
C ASP A 129 14.26 10.29 -4.08
N TYR A 130 14.56 10.55 -5.35
CA TYR A 130 13.93 9.91 -6.50
C TYR A 130 14.96 9.31 -7.43
N ARG A 131 14.55 8.32 -8.24
CA ARG A 131 15.41 7.63 -9.20
C ARG A 131 15.57 8.41 -10.49
N ARG A 132 16.72 8.20 -11.17
CA ARG A 132 16.93 8.48 -12.59
C ARG A 132 16.81 7.20 -13.38
N TYR A 133 16.18 7.25 -14.55
CA TYR A 133 15.99 6.10 -15.43
C TYR A 133 16.86 6.23 -16.65
N PHE A 134 17.49 5.11 -17.01
CA PHE A 134 18.47 5.02 -18.08
C PHE A 134 18.14 3.88 -19.03
N ARG A 135 18.60 3.99 -20.27
CA ARG A 135 18.64 2.89 -21.21
C ARG A 135 19.98 2.87 -21.95
N THR A 136 20.37 1.69 -22.43
CA THR A 136 21.54 1.49 -23.27
C THR A 136 21.14 0.58 -24.43
N LYS A 137 21.43 0.97 -25.68
CA LYS A 137 21.16 0.13 -26.83
C LYS A 137 22.05 -1.13 -26.78
N ASN A 138 21.50 -2.30 -27.11
CA ASN A 138 22.23 -3.57 -27.06
C ASN A 138 23.12 -3.76 -28.28
N GLU A 139 23.96 -2.76 -28.57
CA GLU A 139 24.98 -2.75 -29.63
C GLU A 139 26.33 -2.38 -29.02
N GLU A 140 27.40 -2.95 -29.55
CA GLU A 140 28.77 -2.68 -29.08
C GLU A 140 29.10 -1.17 -29.18
N GLY A 141 29.67 -0.60 -28.11
CA GLY A 141 30.06 0.81 -28.07
C GLY A 141 28.90 1.78 -27.75
N SER A 142 27.67 1.29 -27.54
CA SER A 142 26.55 2.14 -27.16
C SER A 142 26.76 2.79 -25.79
N LYS A 143 26.33 4.05 -25.67
CA LYS A 143 26.40 4.80 -24.41
C LYS A 143 25.06 4.72 -23.68
N GLU A 144 25.13 4.81 -22.36
CA GLU A 144 23.95 4.96 -21.50
C GLU A 144 23.29 6.31 -21.74
N GLU A 145 21.97 6.32 -21.89
CA GLU A 145 21.13 7.49 -22.12
C GLU A 145 20.24 7.71 -20.89
N LEU A 146 20.21 8.92 -20.33
CA LEU A 146 19.23 9.34 -19.32
C LEU A 146 17.89 9.62 -19.99
N ILE A 147 16.89 8.78 -19.72
CA ILE A 147 15.55 8.92 -20.32
C ILE A 147 14.57 9.69 -19.43
N LEU A 148 14.67 9.57 -18.09
CA LEU A 148 13.79 10.29 -17.17
C LEU A 148 14.56 10.65 -15.89
N ASP A 149 14.54 11.93 -15.52
CA ASP A 149 15.20 12.51 -14.35
C ASP A 149 14.15 12.94 -13.32
N LEU A 150 13.76 12.04 -12.41
CA LEU A 150 12.74 12.35 -11.40
C LEU A 150 13.21 13.39 -10.37
N PRO A 151 14.48 13.41 -9.90
CA PRO A 151 14.96 14.49 -9.04
C PRO A 151 14.73 15.89 -9.62
N THR A 152 14.97 16.06 -10.91
CA THR A 152 14.71 17.34 -11.59
C THR A 152 13.22 17.65 -11.68
N LEU A 153 12.36 16.66 -11.98
CA LEU A 153 10.92 16.85 -12.07
C LEU A 153 10.27 17.12 -10.71
N ALA A 154 10.81 16.54 -9.65
CA ALA A 154 10.34 16.74 -8.27
C ALA A 154 10.79 18.06 -7.64
N GLN A 155 11.74 18.76 -8.27
CA GLN A 155 12.29 19.98 -7.70
C GLN A 155 11.18 21.03 -7.47
N SER A 156 11.15 21.57 -6.25
CA SER A 156 10.16 22.57 -5.82
C SER A 156 8.71 22.06 -5.71
N GLN A 157 8.48 20.76 -5.84
CA GLN A 157 7.17 20.18 -5.58
C GLN A 157 7.05 19.78 -4.09
N LYS A 158 5.89 20.09 -3.48
CA LYS A 158 5.59 19.63 -2.11
C LYS A 158 5.35 18.11 -2.06
N TYR A 159 4.74 17.60 -3.12
CA TYR A 159 4.52 16.19 -3.36
C TYR A 159 4.87 15.85 -4.80
N PHE A 160 5.46 14.69 -5.03
CA PHE A 160 5.76 14.20 -6.37
C PHE A 160 5.66 12.66 -6.41
N SER A 161 4.92 12.15 -7.36
CA SER A 161 4.84 10.71 -7.63
C SER A 161 4.86 10.44 -9.13
N LEU A 162 5.73 9.53 -9.56
CA LEU A 162 5.67 8.92 -10.90
C LEU A 162 4.54 7.87 -10.89
N GLY A 163 3.56 8.00 -11.79
CA GLY A 163 2.49 7.03 -11.94
C GLY A 163 2.96 5.81 -12.76
N ASP A 164 3.26 6.05 -14.01
CA ASP A 164 3.72 5.03 -14.96
C ASP A 164 4.65 5.65 -15.99
N TRP A 165 5.38 4.83 -16.72
CA TRP A 165 6.11 5.22 -17.91
C TRP A 165 6.16 4.06 -18.92
N SER A 166 6.10 4.39 -20.19
CA SER A 166 6.09 3.41 -21.27
C SER A 166 6.71 4.00 -22.53
N ILE A 167 7.40 3.18 -23.30
CA ILE A 167 8.11 3.58 -24.53
C ILE A 167 7.40 3.00 -25.75
N SER A 168 7.26 3.81 -26.81
CA SER A 168 6.74 3.38 -28.10
C SER A 168 7.51 2.20 -28.67
N THR A 169 6.85 1.36 -29.48
CA THR A 169 7.44 0.10 -29.98
C THR A 169 8.71 0.32 -30.84
N ASN A 170 8.83 1.49 -31.46
CA ASN A 170 10.03 1.91 -32.22
C ASN A 170 11.13 2.57 -31.35
N ASN A 171 10.96 2.62 -30.03
CA ASN A 171 11.90 3.18 -29.05
C ASN A 171 12.16 4.70 -29.16
N THR A 172 11.30 5.48 -29.85
CA THR A 172 11.56 6.91 -30.11
C THR A 172 10.83 7.86 -29.17
N ILE A 173 9.67 7.46 -28.62
CA ILE A 173 8.84 8.32 -27.75
C ILE A 173 8.65 7.61 -26.41
N MET A 174 8.86 8.33 -25.33
CA MET A 174 8.51 7.94 -23.97
C MET A 174 7.26 8.70 -23.53
N ALA A 175 6.28 7.99 -23.02
CA ALA A 175 5.18 8.57 -22.26
C ALA A 175 5.40 8.31 -20.77
N PHE A 176 5.12 9.28 -19.91
CA PHE A 176 5.19 9.13 -18.46
C PHE A 176 4.12 9.98 -17.78
N SER A 177 3.75 9.64 -16.57
CA SER A 177 2.70 10.35 -15.84
C SER A 177 3.14 10.74 -14.43
N THR A 178 2.67 11.89 -13.95
CA THR A 178 3.01 12.41 -12.63
C THR A 178 1.78 12.89 -11.87
N ASP A 179 1.77 12.65 -10.54
CA ASP A 179 0.85 13.26 -9.58
C ASP A 179 1.63 14.22 -8.68
N LEU A 180 1.15 15.46 -8.56
CA LEU A 180 1.80 16.53 -7.79
C LEU A 180 1.00 16.96 -6.54
N ILE A 181 -0.13 16.25 -6.24
CA ILE A 181 -1.06 16.63 -5.17
C ILE A 181 -1.29 15.48 -4.17
N SER A 182 -0.90 14.24 -4.53
CA SER A 182 -1.19 13.03 -3.73
C SER A 182 -2.65 12.57 -3.77
N ARG A 183 -3.35 12.86 -4.86
CA ARG A 183 -4.76 12.44 -5.09
C ARG A 183 -4.89 11.29 -6.07
N ARG A 184 -3.74 10.78 -6.59
CA ARG A 184 -3.71 9.79 -7.69
C ARG A 184 -4.39 10.28 -8.96
N GLU A 185 -4.36 11.60 -9.19
CA GLU A 185 -4.76 12.25 -10.42
C GLU A 185 -3.50 12.60 -11.20
N TYR A 186 -3.28 11.86 -12.26
CA TYR A 186 -2.02 11.94 -13.00
C TYR A 186 -2.18 12.73 -14.29
N THR A 187 -1.11 13.44 -14.64
CA THR A 187 -0.93 14.06 -15.94
C THR A 187 0.04 13.24 -16.77
N ILE A 188 -0.39 12.76 -17.95
CA ILE A 188 0.48 12.07 -18.91
C ILE A 188 1.16 13.12 -19.78
N GLN A 189 2.47 12.93 -19.98
CA GLN A 189 3.36 13.77 -20.78
C GLN A 189 4.21 12.89 -21.70
N PHE A 190 4.74 13.47 -22.77
CA PHE A 190 5.49 12.74 -23.77
C PHE A 190 6.86 13.37 -24.03
N LYS A 191 7.89 12.55 -24.21
CA LYS A 191 9.26 12.95 -24.47
C LYS A 191 9.79 12.25 -25.72
N ASN A 192 10.33 13.01 -26.65
CA ASN A 192 11.10 12.44 -27.78
C ASN A 192 12.47 12.01 -27.28
N LEU A 193 12.76 10.72 -27.32
CA LEU A 193 14.02 10.16 -26.83
C LEU A 193 15.19 10.36 -27.79
N THR A 194 14.91 10.73 -29.05
CA THR A 194 15.96 11.05 -30.04
C THR A 194 16.48 12.46 -29.87
N THR A 195 15.58 13.43 -29.62
CA THR A 195 15.95 14.86 -29.48
C THR A 195 16.12 15.25 -28.00
N GLY A 196 15.53 14.49 -27.08
CA GLY A 196 15.46 14.81 -25.65
C GLY A 196 14.37 15.83 -25.30
N GLU A 197 13.60 16.32 -26.25
CA GLU A 197 12.58 17.37 -26.08
C GLU A 197 11.26 16.79 -25.59
N MET A 198 10.53 17.58 -24.77
CA MET A 198 9.14 17.31 -24.42
C MET A 198 8.25 17.63 -25.62
N LEU A 199 7.25 16.78 -25.88
CA LEU A 199 6.19 17.07 -26.83
C LEU A 199 5.14 18.00 -26.20
N GLU A 200 4.34 18.65 -27.05
CA GLU A 200 3.26 19.54 -26.61
C GLU A 200 2.06 18.75 -26.05
N ASP A 201 1.93 17.47 -26.44
CA ASP A 201 0.86 16.59 -25.99
C ASP A 201 0.87 16.46 -24.45
N ARG A 202 -0.30 16.72 -23.85
CA ARG A 202 -0.51 16.65 -22.40
C ARG A 202 -1.93 16.17 -22.11
N ILE A 203 -2.07 15.17 -21.25
CA ILE A 203 -3.37 14.59 -20.90
C ILE A 203 -3.53 14.59 -19.38
N GLU A 204 -4.50 15.34 -18.89
CA GLU A 204 -4.76 15.56 -17.47
C GLU A 204 -5.89 14.66 -16.94
N ASN A 205 -5.96 14.54 -15.61
CA ASN A 205 -7.01 13.83 -14.88
C ASN A 205 -7.13 12.36 -15.29
N THR A 206 -5.98 11.68 -15.38
CA THR A 206 -5.88 10.26 -15.73
C THR A 206 -5.58 9.39 -14.51
N THR A 207 -5.65 8.06 -14.69
CA THR A 207 -5.17 7.09 -13.69
C THR A 207 -3.65 6.95 -13.67
N GLY A 208 -2.94 7.54 -14.64
CA GLY A 208 -1.50 7.44 -14.83
C GLY A 208 -1.06 6.28 -15.72
N GLY A 209 -1.85 5.23 -15.92
CA GLY A 209 -1.49 4.10 -16.79
C GLY A 209 -1.46 4.47 -18.28
N ILE A 210 -0.46 3.95 -19.00
CA ILE A 210 -0.16 4.30 -20.39
C ILE A 210 0.00 3.02 -21.22
N THR A 211 -0.77 2.90 -22.32
CA THR A 211 -0.73 1.70 -23.16
C THR A 211 -0.60 2.07 -24.65
N TRP A 212 0.57 1.78 -25.25
CA TRP A 212 0.84 2.05 -26.65
C TRP A 212 0.21 1.03 -27.59
N ALA A 213 -0.42 1.46 -28.68
CA ALA A 213 -0.58 0.64 -29.87
C ALA A 213 0.77 0.42 -30.58
N ASN A 214 0.82 -0.47 -31.57
CA ASN A 214 2.05 -0.77 -32.31
C ASN A 214 2.35 0.26 -33.42
N ASP A 215 1.43 1.16 -33.74
CA ASP A 215 1.59 2.23 -34.73
C ASP A 215 2.55 3.36 -34.26
N ASN A 216 3.00 3.33 -32.99
CA ASN A 216 3.88 4.32 -32.37
C ASN A 216 3.32 5.76 -32.29
N LYS A 217 2.01 5.90 -32.43
CA LYS A 217 1.30 7.19 -32.41
C LYS A 217 0.10 7.17 -31.48
N THR A 218 -0.53 6.01 -31.35
CA THR A 218 -1.76 5.87 -30.58
C THR A 218 -1.48 5.36 -29.17
N VAL A 219 -2.02 6.07 -28.17
CA VAL A 219 -1.92 5.71 -26.75
C VAL A 219 -3.32 5.57 -26.19
N PHE A 220 -3.56 4.47 -25.45
CA PHE A 220 -4.77 4.27 -24.67
C PHE A 220 -4.49 4.62 -23.21
N TYR A 221 -5.45 5.29 -22.60
CA TYR A 221 -5.37 5.74 -21.20
C TYR A 221 -6.76 5.76 -20.55
N VAL A 222 -6.80 5.88 -19.23
CA VAL A 222 -8.04 5.87 -18.47
C VAL A 222 -8.26 7.22 -17.80
N LYS A 223 -9.46 7.79 -17.95
CA LYS A 223 -9.95 8.93 -17.16
C LYS A 223 -10.79 8.45 -16.00
N LYS A 224 -10.76 9.27 -14.96
CA LYS A 224 -11.57 9.09 -13.76
C LYS A 224 -12.84 9.92 -13.83
N ASP A 225 -13.86 9.46 -13.13
CA ASP A 225 -14.97 10.30 -12.74
C ASP A 225 -14.46 11.42 -11.81
N PRO A 226 -14.77 12.68 -12.06
CA PRO A 226 -14.18 13.79 -11.31
C PRO A 226 -14.61 13.85 -9.83
N GLN A 227 -15.76 13.28 -9.47
CA GLN A 227 -16.25 13.28 -8.09
C GLN A 227 -15.85 12.02 -7.34
N THR A 228 -16.13 10.85 -7.91
CA THR A 228 -15.89 9.56 -7.25
C THR A 228 -14.49 9.03 -7.47
N LEU A 229 -13.68 9.67 -8.31
CA LEU A 229 -12.36 9.23 -8.76
C LEU A 229 -12.35 7.81 -9.35
N ARG A 230 -13.51 7.27 -9.71
CA ARG A 230 -13.65 5.93 -10.30
C ARG A 230 -13.07 5.91 -11.72
N SER A 231 -12.27 4.92 -12.01
CA SER A 231 -11.73 4.66 -13.36
C SER A 231 -12.84 4.11 -14.25
N ASN A 232 -13.50 4.96 -15.04
CA ASN A 232 -14.74 4.57 -15.75
C ASN A 232 -14.71 4.79 -17.27
N LYS A 233 -13.71 5.50 -17.81
CA LYS A 233 -13.66 5.82 -19.25
C LYS A 233 -12.27 5.54 -19.82
N ILE A 234 -12.22 4.82 -20.94
CA ILE A 234 -10.97 4.60 -21.68
C ILE A 234 -11.02 5.41 -22.95
N PHE A 235 -10.00 6.22 -23.13
CA PHE A 235 -9.80 7.08 -24.29
C PHE A 235 -8.61 6.61 -25.12
N LYS A 236 -8.60 7.06 -26.37
CA LYS A 236 -7.53 6.89 -27.33
C LYS A 236 -7.01 8.26 -27.75
N HIS A 237 -5.74 8.52 -27.51
CA HIS A 237 -5.02 9.72 -27.93
C HIS A 237 -4.12 9.42 -29.12
N VAL A 238 -4.06 10.33 -30.10
CA VAL A 238 -3.13 10.26 -31.23
C VAL A 238 -2.13 11.41 -31.10
N LEU A 239 -0.84 11.08 -30.95
CA LEU A 239 0.20 12.10 -30.79
C LEU A 239 0.15 13.20 -31.87
N GLY A 240 0.29 14.43 -31.42
CA GLY A 240 0.21 15.63 -32.24
C GLY A 240 -1.21 16.15 -32.42
N THR A 241 -2.20 15.60 -31.68
CA THR A 241 -3.57 16.14 -31.64
C THR A 241 -3.89 16.71 -30.25
N ASP A 242 -4.86 17.64 -30.19
CA ASP A 242 -5.33 18.16 -28.91
C ASP A 242 -6.10 17.06 -28.14
N SER A 243 -5.79 16.88 -26.85
CA SER A 243 -6.42 15.85 -26.01
C SER A 243 -7.93 16.04 -25.78
N SER A 244 -8.49 17.23 -26.10
CA SER A 244 -9.94 17.44 -26.10
C SER A 244 -10.65 16.74 -27.26
N LEU A 245 -9.90 16.30 -28.28
CA LEU A 245 -10.38 15.58 -29.45
C LEU A 245 -10.27 14.05 -29.28
N ASP A 246 -9.79 13.59 -28.15
CA ASP A 246 -9.57 12.16 -27.91
C ASP A 246 -10.86 11.36 -27.96
N GLU A 247 -10.79 10.23 -28.64
CA GLU A 247 -11.93 9.33 -28.83
C GLU A 247 -12.20 8.48 -27.60
N LEU A 248 -13.44 8.52 -27.10
CA LEU A 248 -13.91 7.60 -26.07
C LEU A 248 -14.11 6.20 -26.69
N VAL A 249 -13.30 5.22 -26.30
CA VAL A 249 -13.36 3.85 -26.83
C VAL A 249 -14.14 2.89 -25.94
N PHE A 250 -14.24 3.18 -24.65
CA PHE A 250 -15.01 2.36 -23.71
C PHE A 250 -15.48 3.21 -22.52
N GLU A 251 -16.72 3.01 -22.11
CA GLU A 251 -17.29 3.59 -20.89
C GLU A 251 -17.90 2.48 -20.02
N GLU A 252 -17.43 2.37 -18.78
CA GLU A 252 -18.03 1.51 -17.77
C GLU A 252 -19.15 2.27 -17.06
N LYS A 253 -20.38 1.83 -17.31
CA LYS A 253 -21.59 2.49 -16.82
C LYS A 253 -22.05 1.98 -15.44
N ASP A 254 -21.65 0.76 -15.08
CA ASP A 254 -21.92 0.21 -13.76
C ASP A 254 -20.95 0.82 -12.76
N ASP A 255 -21.46 1.58 -11.80
CA ASP A 255 -20.66 2.33 -10.82
C ASP A 255 -19.95 1.44 -9.79
N THR A 256 -20.28 0.15 -9.74
CA THR A 256 -19.56 -0.83 -8.94
C THR A 256 -18.31 -1.39 -9.64
N TYR A 257 -18.11 -1.12 -10.93
CA TYR A 257 -16.97 -1.57 -11.72
C TYR A 257 -15.99 -0.44 -12.01
N SER A 258 -14.72 -0.81 -12.12
CA SER A 258 -13.66 0.05 -12.66
C SER A 258 -13.05 -0.58 -13.90
N CYS A 259 -12.62 0.27 -14.86
CA CYS A 259 -11.96 -0.20 -16.08
C CYS A 259 -10.47 0.14 -16.11
N TYR A 260 -9.73 -0.63 -16.89
CA TYR A 260 -8.30 -0.45 -17.13
C TYR A 260 -7.91 -0.98 -18.51
N VAL A 261 -6.77 -0.52 -19.03
CA VAL A 261 -6.22 -0.96 -20.31
C VAL A 261 -4.78 -1.43 -20.15
N TYR A 262 -4.40 -2.51 -20.83
CA TYR A 262 -3.04 -3.04 -20.80
C TYR A 262 -2.70 -3.78 -22.10
N LYS A 263 -1.40 -4.02 -22.33
CA LYS A 263 -0.87 -4.73 -23.50
C LYS A 263 -0.38 -6.13 -23.12
N SER A 264 -0.58 -7.09 -24.00
CA SER A 264 -0.05 -8.45 -23.81
C SER A 264 1.49 -8.46 -23.80
N LYS A 265 2.10 -9.42 -23.07
CA LYS A 265 3.55 -9.67 -23.12
C LYS A 265 4.04 -9.94 -24.55
N SER A 266 3.23 -10.57 -25.39
CA SER A 266 3.50 -10.81 -26.82
C SER A 266 3.51 -9.54 -27.67
N LYS A 267 3.01 -8.42 -27.13
CA LYS A 267 2.80 -7.16 -27.84
C LYS A 267 1.78 -7.21 -28.98
N GLN A 268 1.10 -8.35 -29.17
CA GLN A 268 0.10 -8.56 -30.25
C GLN A 268 -1.27 -8.00 -29.90
N PHE A 269 -1.64 -7.96 -28.62
CA PHE A 269 -2.97 -7.56 -28.22
C PHE A 269 -2.96 -6.46 -27.18
N LEU A 270 -3.93 -5.56 -27.29
CA LEU A 270 -4.39 -4.65 -26.26
C LEU A 270 -5.58 -5.28 -25.56
N PHE A 271 -5.72 -5.07 -24.27
CA PHE A 271 -6.83 -5.55 -23.47
C PHE A 271 -7.50 -4.42 -22.72
N ILE A 272 -8.83 -4.40 -22.72
CA ILE A 272 -9.65 -3.63 -21.79
C ILE A 272 -10.21 -4.60 -20.76
N GLY A 273 -9.94 -4.33 -19.48
CA GLY A 273 -10.60 -5.02 -18.38
C GLY A 273 -11.62 -4.12 -17.70
N SER A 274 -12.78 -4.67 -17.39
CA SER A 274 -13.76 -4.08 -16.49
C SER A 274 -13.96 -5.04 -15.34
N SER A 275 -13.72 -4.61 -14.10
CA SER A 275 -13.71 -5.50 -12.96
C SER A 275 -14.21 -4.86 -11.68
N GLN A 276 -14.77 -5.69 -10.84
CA GLN A 276 -15.16 -5.41 -9.47
C GLN A 276 -14.73 -6.56 -8.54
N THR A 277 -15.04 -6.51 -7.27
CA THR A 277 -14.62 -7.51 -6.27
C THR A 277 -14.94 -8.95 -6.65
N LEU A 278 -16.07 -9.21 -7.29
CA LEU A 278 -16.58 -10.57 -7.60
C LEU A 278 -16.62 -10.92 -9.08
N ALA A 279 -16.46 -9.98 -10.01
CA ALA A 279 -16.62 -10.23 -11.43
C ALA A 279 -15.60 -9.50 -12.29
N THR A 280 -15.29 -10.07 -13.46
CA THR A 280 -14.39 -9.46 -14.45
C THR A 280 -14.92 -9.71 -15.86
N GLU A 281 -14.78 -8.70 -16.74
CA GLU A 281 -14.97 -8.83 -18.20
C GLU A 281 -13.71 -8.30 -18.89
N ILE A 282 -13.20 -9.03 -19.88
CA ILE A 282 -12.03 -8.62 -20.64
C ILE A 282 -12.35 -8.62 -22.14
N ARG A 283 -11.96 -7.52 -22.80
CA ARG A 283 -11.97 -7.36 -24.25
C ARG A 283 -10.55 -7.29 -24.78
N PHE A 284 -10.36 -7.71 -26.02
CA PHE A 284 -9.07 -7.59 -26.70
C PHE A 284 -9.19 -6.92 -28.06
N LEU A 285 -8.10 -6.34 -28.51
CA LEU A 285 -7.92 -5.70 -29.80
C LEU A 285 -6.51 -6.02 -30.32
N ASP A 286 -6.39 -6.24 -31.62
CA ASP A 286 -5.08 -6.33 -32.27
C ASP A 286 -4.31 -5.02 -32.09
N ALA A 287 -3.10 -5.08 -31.54
CA ALA A 287 -2.30 -3.91 -31.21
C ALA A 287 -1.76 -3.17 -32.46
N ASP A 288 -1.78 -3.82 -33.63
CA ASP A 288 -1.44 -3.22 -34.92
C ASP A 288 -2.63 -2.46 -35.52
N LEU A 289 -3.84 -2.67 -35.02
CA LEU A 289 -5.07 -2.09 -35.52
C LEU A 289 -5.82 -1.26 -34.44
N PRO A 290 -5.25 -0.11 -34.01
CA PRO A 290 -5.80 0.68 -32.89
C PRO A 290 -7.21 1.23 -33.12
N ASN A 291 -7.69 1.22 -34.38
CA ASN A 291 -9.06 1.61 -34.77
C ASN A 291 -9.97 0.40 -35.02
N GLY A 292 -9.53 -0.81 -34.66
CA GLY A 292 -10.29 -2.06 -34.82
C GLY A 292 -11.43 -2.19 -33.82
N VAL A 293 -12.11 -3.33 -33.88
CA VAL A 293 -13.25 -3.65 -33.01
C VAL A 293 -12.79 -4.45 -31.80
N TRP A 294 -13.14 -4.00 -30.61
CA TRP A 294 -12.88 -4.69 -29.35
C TRP A 294 -13.77 -5.92 -29.21
N THR A 295 -13.17 -7.09 -29.04
CA THR A 295 -13.86 -8.38 -28.93
C THR A 295 -13.85 -8.85 -27.48
N ILE A 296 -15.03 -9.26 -26.95
CA ILE A 296 -15.16 -9.82 -25.60
C ILE A 296 -14.57 -11.23 -25.58
N ILE A 297 -13.76 -11.54 -24.56
CA ILE A 297 -13.25 -12.90 -24.31
C ILE A 297 -14.32 -13.75 -23.63
N GLU A 298 -14.91 -13.22 -22.56
CA GLU A 298 -16.07 -13.81 -21.89
C GLU A 298 -16.87 -12.69 -21.22
N PRO A 299 -18.19 -12.63 -21.42
CA PRO A 299 -19.06 -11.69 -20.73
C PRO A 299 -18.99 -11.85 -19.22
N ARG A 300 -19.15 -10.73 -18.48
CA ARG A 300 -19.16 -10.74 -17.02
C ARG A 300 -20.35 -11.51 -16.46
N GLU A 301 -20.06 -12.30 -15.44
CA GLU A 301 -21.04 -13.03 -14.64
C GLU A 301 -20.68 -12.80 -13.17
N ARG A 302 -21.68 -12.47 -12.32
CA ARG A 302 -21.41 -12.26 -10.90
C ARG A 302 -20.84 -13.53 -10.25
N GLY A 303 -19.73 -13.39 -9.57
CA GLY A 303 -18.97 -14.51 -8.99
C GLY A 303 -17.88 -15.07 -9.90
N HIS A 304 -17.84 -14.70 -11.17
CA HIS A 304 -16.83 -15.17 -12.12
C HIS A 304 -15.73 -14.14 -12.32
N LYS A 305 -14.54 -14.45 -11.84
CA LYS A 305 -13.31 -13.66 -12.04
C LYS A 305 -12.32 -14.40 -12.92
N TYR A 306 -11.74 -13.69 -13.88
CA TYR A 306 -10.68 -14.26 -14.70
C TYR A 306 -9.64 -13.20 -15.09
N SER A 307 -8.47 -13.66 -15.46
CA SER A 307 -7.40 -12.83 -16.05
C SER A 307 -6.81 -13.55 -17.24
N VAL A 308 -6.30 -12.79 -18.21
CA VAL A 308 -5.87 -13.32 -19.51
C VAL A 308 -4.40 -13.03 -19.75
N ARG A 309 -3.68 -14.01 -20.29
CA ARG A 309 -2.35 -13.88 -20.88
C ARG A 309 -2.40 -14.43 -22.30
N HIS A 310 -1.52 -13.94 -23.17
CA HIS A 310 -1.42 -14.38 -24.55
C HIS A 310 -0.04 -14.97 -24.86
N TYR A 311 -0.03 -16.12 -25.53
CA TYR A 311 1.19 -16.70 -26.11
C TYR A 311 0.84 -17.60 -27.32
N GLY A 312 1.54 -17.40 -28.43
CA GLY A 312 1.30 -18.11 -29.69
C GLY A 312 -0.06 -17.73 -30.26
N ASP A 313 -0.90 -18.71 -30.54
CA ASP A 313 -2.27 -18.59 -31.07
C ASP A 313 -3.35 -18.73 -29.98
N SER A 314 -2.97 -18.63 -28.70
CA SER A 314 -3.84 -18.98 -27.57
C SER A 314 -3.85 -17.94 -26.46
N PHE A 315 -5.03 -17.83 -25.84
CA PHE A 315 -5.19 -17.19 -24.53
C PHE A 315 -5.04 -18.21 -23.41
N PHE A 316 -4.37 -17.79 -22.34
CA PHE A 316 -4.20 -18.50 -21.08
C PHE A 316 -5.00 -17.77 -20.02
N ILE A 317 -5.99 -18.44 -19.46
CA ILE A 317 -7.02 -17.83 -18.63
C ILE A 317 -6.99 -18.43 -17.24
N ARG A 318 -6.52 -17.61 -16.26
CA ARG A 318 -6.64 -17.96 -14.87
C ARG A 318 -8.02 -17.56 -14.39
N THR A 319 -8.82 -18.51 -13.91
CA THR A 319 -10.23 -18.32 -13.59
C THR A 319 -10.66 -19.04 -12.32
N ASN A 320 -11.65 -18.48 -11.62
CA ASN A 320 -12.34 -19.14 -10.51
C ASN A 320 -13.61 -19.90 -10.94
N TRP A 321 -13.88 -20.01 -12.24
CA TRP A 321 -15.02 -20.77 -12.74
C TRP A 321 -14.95 -22.23 -12.28
N ASP A 322 -15.91 -22.68 -11.45
CA ASP A 322 -15.92 -23.97 -10.77
C ASP A 322 -14.55 -24.31 -10.12
N ALA A 323 -13.88 -23.29 -9.54
CA ALA A 323 -12.53 -23.44 -9.04
C ALA A 323 -12.22 -22.34 -8.01
N LYS A 324 -12.65 -22.50 -6.78
CA LYS A 324 -12.58 -21.48 -5.74
C LYS A 324 -11.17 -20.90 -5.58
N ASN A 325 -10.14 -21.74 -5.57
CA ASN A 325 -8.72 -21.35 -5.50
C ASN A 325 -8.07 -21.15 -6.88
N TYR A 326 -8.88 -20.94 -7.91
CA TYR A 326 -8.53 -20.77 -9.31
C TYR A 326 -7.92 -22.01 -9.98
N LYS A 327 -8.07 -22.05 -11.29
CA LYS A 327 -7.49 -22.99 -12.24
C LYS A 327 -6.96 -22.23 -13.44
N LEU A 328 -6.14 -22.86 -14.26
CA LEU A 328 -5.65 -22.31 -15.51
C LEU A 328 -6.31 -23.04 -16.68
N MET A 329 -6.94 -22.27 -17.56
CA MET A 329 -7.54 -22.72 -18.81
C MET A 329 -6.76 -22.20 -20.01
N LYS A 330 -6.94 -22.79 -21.16
CA LYS A 330 -6.39 -22.37 -22.45
C LYS A 330 -7.51 -22.37 -23.50
N THR A 331 -7.48 -21.39 -24.43
CA THR A 331 -8.40 -21.32 -25.57
C THR A 331 -7.71 -20.69 -26.79
N PRO A 332 -8.07 -21.06 -28.03
CA PRO A 332 -7.60 -20.34 -29.22
C PRO A 332 -8.06 -18.88 -29.22
N VAL A 333 -7.24 -17.98 -29.75
CA VAL A 333 -7.59 -16.56 -29.94
C VAL A 333 -8.84 -16.41 -30.81
N SER A 334 -9.01 -17.28 -31.83
CA SER A 334 -10.14 -17.26 -32.77
C SER A 334 -11.50 -17.66 -32.15
N THR A 335 -11.46 -18.38 -31.01
CA THR A 335 -12.67 -18.88 -30.31
C THR A 335 -12.53 -18.66 -28.80
N PRO A 336 -12.55 -17.40 -28.36
CA PRO A 336 -12.12 -17.03 -26.98
C PRO A 336 -13.14 -17.37 -25.89
N LEU A 337 -14.41 -17.63 -26.25
CA LEU A 337 -15.51 -17.84 -25.30
C LEU A 337 -15.33 -19.09 -24.42
N LYS A 338 -15.87 -19.02 -23.22
CA LYS A 338 -15.76 -20.02 -22.14
C LYS A 338 -16.08 -21.45 -22.55
N GLU A 339 -16.99 -21.64 -23.51
CA GLU A 339 -17.35 -22.96 -24.07
C GLU A 339 -16.18 -23.69 -24.76
N ASN A 340 -15.13 -22.94 -25.17
CA ASN A 340 -13.94 -23.47 -25.81
C ASN A 340 -12.72 -23.55 -24.84
N TRP A 341 -12.90 -23.25 -23.55
CA TRP A 341 -11.81 -23.29 -22.59
C TRP A 341 -11.45 -24.71 -22.17
N GLU A 342 -10.24 -25.11 -22.43
CA GLU A 342 -9.68 -26.40 -22.04
C GLU A 342 -8.83 -26.25 -20.76
N ALA A 343 -8.98 -27.20 -19.83
CA ALA A 343 -8.24 -27.17 -18.57
C ALA A 343 -6.76 -27.50 -18.80
N LEU A 344 -5.87 -26.60 -18.39
CA LEU A 344 -4.43 -26.78 -18.45
C LEU A 344 -3.83 -27.14 -17.08
N ILE A 345 -4.24 -26.41 -16.02
CA ILE A 345 -3.90 -26.71 -14.63
C ILE A 345 -5.20 -26.81 -13.85
N ALA A 346 -5.45 -27.96 -13.26
CA ALA A 346 -6.65 -28.23 -12.51
C ALA A 346 -6.69 -27.45 -11.18
N HIS A 347 -7.89 -27.20 -10.69
CA HIS A 347 -8.13 -26.66 -9.35
C HIS A 347 -7.60 -27.60 -8.26
N ARG A 348 -7.08 -27.03 -7.18
CA ARG A 348 -6.70 -27.71 -5.94
C ARG A 348 -7.28 -26.99 -4.74
N GLU A 349 -7.91 -27.73 -3.83
CA GLU A 349 -8.58 -27.15 -2.67
C GLU A 349 -7.59 -26.52 -1.68
N ASP A 350 -6.38 -27.08 -1.56
CA ASP A 350 -5.34 -26.68 -0.63
C ASP A 350 -4.33 -25.69 -1.21
N VAL A 351 -4.51 -25.29 -2.48
CA VAL A 351 -3.55 -24.41 -3.19
C VAL A 351 -4.27 -23.31 -3.94
N TYR A 352 -3.99 -22.09 -3.59
CA TYR A 352 -4.47 -20.91 -4.30
C TYR A 352 -3.51 -20.55 -5.44
N LEU A 353 -3.98 -20.63 -6.68
CA LEU A 353 -3.24 -20.22 -7.88
C LEU A 353 -3.32 -18.69 -8.02
N SER A 354 -2.25 -17.98 -7.63
CA SER A 354 -2.23 -16.52 -7.61
C SER A 354 -1.73 -15.86 -8.91
N GLY A 355 -0.87 -16.55 -9.67
CA GLY A 355 -0.30 -15.97 -10.89
C GLY A 355 0.44 -16.98 -11.77
N LEU A 356 0.91 -16.51 -12.92
CA LEU A 356 1.68 -17.32 -13.86
C LEU A 356 2.63 -16.47 -14.72
N VAL A 357 3.75 -17.08 -15.15
CA VAL A 357 4.66 -16.56 -16.17
C VAL A 357 4.83 -17.61 -17.25
N ILE A 358 4.61 -17.22 -18.51
CA ILE A 358 4.70 -18.10 -19.66
C ILE A 358 6.06 -17.91 -20.35
N PHE A 359 6.73 -19.03 -20.62
CA PHE A 359 7.90 -19.13 -21.48
C PHE A 359 7.65 -20.12 -22.63
N LYS A 360 8.45 -20.09 -23.65
CA LYS A 360 8.33 -20.97 -24.81
C LYS A 360 8.37 -22.46 -24.44
N ARG A 361 9.22 -22.84 -23.47
CA ARG A 361 9.40 -24.22 -23.03
C ARG A 361 8.83 -24.54 -21.64
N PHE A 362 8.49 -23.52 -20.86
CA PHE A 362 8.12 -23.65 -19.47
C PHE A 362 6.93 -22.77 -19.11
N LEU A 363 6.20 -23.20 -18.09
CA LEU A 363 5.23 -22.40 -17.34
C LEU A 363 5.70 -22.31 -15.89
N VAL A 364 5.75 -21.11 -15.33
CA VAL A 364 5.98 -20.90 -13.91
C VAL A 364 4.69 -20.43 -13.29
N LEU A 365 4.20 -21.18 -12.31
CA LEU A 365 2.98 -20.88 -11.56
C LEU A 365 3.37 -20.30 -10.20
N GLN A 366 2.72 -19.21 -9.83
CA GLN A 366 2.78 -18.66 -8.48
C GLN A 366 1.59 -19.17 -7.69
N GLU A 367 1.86 -19.92 -6.64
CA GLU A 367 0.86 -20.62 -5.83
C GLU A 367 1.00 -20.23 -4.36
N ARG A 368 -0.10 -20.28 -3.60
CA ARG A 368 -0.07 -20.22 -2.14
C ARG A 368 -0.52 -21.54 -1.55
N LYS A 369 0.27 -22.05 -0.64
CA LYS A 369 -0.06 -23.23 0.16
C LYS A 369 0.37 -22.99 1.60
N ASP A 370 -0.49 -23.34 2.56
CA ASP A 370 -0.23 -23.13 3.98
C ASP A 370 0.23 -21.69 4.32
N GLY A 371 -0.28 -20.71 3.55
CA GLY A 371 0.01 -19.28 3.71
C GLY A 371 1.36 -18.82 3.18
N LEU A 372 2.15 -19.68 2.52
CA LEU A 372 3.42 -19.32 1.89
C LEU A 372 3.32 -19.34 0.36
N ILE A 373 4.01 -18.41 -0.28
CA ILE A 373 4.11 -18.39 -1.73
C ILE A 373 5.12 -19.44 -2.20
N GLN A 374 4.73 -20.18 -3.23
CA GLN A 374 5.56 -21.19 -3.89
C GLN A 374 5.62 -20.92 -5.40
N MET A 375 6.77 -21.21 -6.02
CA MET A 375 6.96 -21.14 -7.47
C MET A 375 7.05 -22.57 -8.01
N ARG A 376 6.04 -23.00 -8.78
CA ARG A 376 6.01 -24.30 -9.47
C ARG A 376 6.37 -24.12 -10.93
N VAL A 377 7.41 -24.82 -11.35
CA VAL A 377 7.90 -24.84 -12.74
C VAL A 377 7.35 -26.09 -13.43
N VAL A 378 6.73 -25.91 -14.57
CA VAL A 378 6.20 -26.98 -15.42
C VAL A 378 6.87 -26.92 -16.79
N ASN A 379 7.45 -28.01 -17.26
CA ASN A 379 7.99 -28.13 -18.62
C ASN A 379 6.88 -28.61 -19.59
N TRP A 380 6.62 -27.81 -20.64
CA TRP A 380 5.50 -28.07 -21.57
C TRP A 380 5.57 -29.43 -22.28
N SER A 381 6.77 -29.82 -22.75
CA SER A 381 6.92 -30.99 -23.59
C SER A 381 6.90 -32.31 -22.83
N SER A 382 7.44 -32.31 -21.58
CA SER A 382 7.58 -33.53 -20.79
C SER A 382 6.50 -33.66 -19.69
N GLY A 383 5.78 -32.57 -19.38
CA GLY A 383 4.88 -32.49 -18.24
C GLY A 383 5.60 -32.60 -16.88
N LYS A 384 6.92 -32.67 -16.85
CA LYS A 384 7.70 -32.71 -15.58
C LYS A 384 7.58 -31.39 -14.86
N GLU A 385 7.44 -31.46 -13.55
CA GLU A 385 7.31 -30.29 -12.69
C GLU A 385 8.19 -30.35 -11.45
N HIS A 386 8.47 -29.20 -10.87
CA HIS A 386 9.15 -29.08 -9.58
C HIS A 386 8.85 -27.71 -8.93
N TYR A 387 9.03 -27.63 -7.63
CA TYR A 387 8.98 -26.38 -6.89
C TYR A 387 10.39 -25.81 -6.68
N ILE A 388 10.51 -24.47 -6.73
CA ILE A 388 11.74 -23.78 -6.31
C ILE A 388 11.76 -23.76 -4.77
N GLY A 389 12.79 -24.37 -4.16
CA GLY A 389 12.90 -24.48 -2.71
C GLY A 389 13.41 -23.19 -2.04
N PHE A 390 12.88 -22.86 -0.85
CA PHE A 390 13.30 -21.76 0.01
C PHE A 390 13.46 -22.26 1.46
N ASN A 391 14.40 -21.70 2.22
CA ASN A 391 14.81 -22.26 3.50
C ASN A 391 14.26 -21.51 4.73
N ASP A 392 13.87 -20.24 4.59
CA ASP A 392 13.32 -19.48 5.71
C ASP A 392 11.94 -20.03 6.14
N PRO A 393 11.61 -20.07 7.43
CA PRO A 393 10.32 -20.59 7.91
C PRO A 393 9.14 -19.72 7.48
N THR A 394 9.42 -18.45 7.18
CA THR A 394 8.45 -17.46 6.71
C THR A 394 9.15 -16.52 5.74
N TYR A 395 8.63 -16.41 4.52
CA TYR A 395 9.24 -15.67 3.41
C TYR A 395 8.19 -15.21 2.42
N THR A 396 8.62 -14.34 1.51
CA THR A 396 7.87 -13.98 0.31
C THR A 396 8.72 -14.16 -0.94
N VAL A 397 8.08 -14.55 -2.04
CA VAL A 397 8.71 -14.69 -3.36
C VAL A 397 7.71 -14.31 -4.44
N TYR A 398 8.14 -13.57 -5.45
CA TYR A 398 7.30 -13.20 -6.59
C TYR A 398 8.11 -13.02 -7.86
N ALA A 399 7.48 -13.31 -9.00
CA ALA A 399 8.07 -13.07 -10.30
C ALA A 399 8.32 -11.56 -10.49
N THR A 400 9.50 -11.22 -11.02
CA THR A 400 9.83 -9.85 -11.38
C THR A 400 9.76 -9.66 -12.91
N THR A 401 10.59 -8.82 -13.49
CA THR A 401 10.62 -8.54 -14.94
C THR A 401 11.05 -9.78 -15.74
N ASN A 402 10.08 -10.38 -16.47
CA ASN A 402 10.28 -11.57 -17.32
C ASN A 402 9.63 -11.31 -18.70
N LEU A 403 10.24 -10.45 -19.52
CA LEU A 403 9.66 -9.97 -20.77
C LEU A 403 9.85 -10.93 -21.94
N GLU A 404 10.92 -11.73 -21.93
CA GLU A 404 11.23 -12.65 -23.02
C GLU A 404 10.51 -13.99 -22.87
N PHE A 405 10.01 -14.53 -24.01
CA PHE A 405 9.43 -15.87 -24.06
C PHE A 405 10.48 -16.96 -24.32
N ASP A 406 11.42 -16.69 -25.22
CA ASP A 406 12.44 -17.66 -25.65
C ASP A 406 13.68 -17.56 -24.76
N THR A 407 13.50 -17.89 -23.51
CA THR A 407 14.57 -17.95 -22.51
C THR A 407 14.33 -19.09 -21.53
N ASP A 408 15.40 -19.61 -20.95
CA ASP A 408 15.37 -20.58 -19.84
C ASP A 408 15.60 -19.92 -18.48
N VAL A 409 15.63 -18.59 -18.43
CA VAL A 409 15.88 -17.84 -17.21
C VAL A 409 14.56 -17.29 -16.69
N PHE A 410 14.24 -17.64 -15.46
CA PHE A 410 13.13 -17.07 -14.69
C PHE A 410 13.69 -16.13 -13.62
N ARG A 411 13.31 -14.86 -13.65
CA ARG A 411 13.72 -13.87 -12.67
C ARG A 411 12.65 -13.69 -11.60
N PHE A 412 13.07 -13.74 -10.33
CA PHE A 412 12.21 -13.53 -9.20
C PHE A 412 12.88 -12.72 -8.08
N SER A 413 12.08 -12.09 -7.25
CA SER A 413 12.51 -11.48 -5.99
C SER A 413 12.16 -12.40 -4.82
N TYR A 414 13.03 -12.43 -3.83
CA TYR A 414 12.88 -13.18 -2.58
C TYR A 414 13.22 -12.28 -1.39
N ALA A 415 12.46 -12.38 -0.33
CA ALA A 415 12.77 -11.77 0.96
C ALA A 415 12.18 -12.60 2.11
N SER A 416 12.72 -12.41 3.31
CA SER A 416 12.11 -12.89 4.55
C SER A 416 12.18 -11.79 5.61
N LEU A 417 11.69 -12.07 6.81
CA LEU A 417 11.83 -11.10 7.92
C LEU A 417 13.30 -10.87 8.32
N THR A 418 14.20 -11.78 7.96
CA THR A 418 15.64 -11.73 8.28
C THR A 418 16.54 -11.61 7.05
N THR A 419 16.01 -11.89 5.85
CA THR A 419 16.77 -11.85 4.60
C THR A 419 16.36 -10.62 3.78
N PRO A 420 17.29 -9.68 3.50
CA PRO A 420 17.03 -8.51 2.66
C PRO A 420 16.53 -8.89 1.27
N SER A 421 15.77 -7.97 0.65
CA SER A 421 15.22 -8.17 -0.69
C SER A 421 16.33 -8.55 -1.68
N SER A 422 16.14 -9.67 -2.37
CA SER A 422 17.15 -10.31 -3.21
C SER A 422 16.54 -10.67 -4.56
N THR A 423 17.18 -10.27 -5.65
CA THR A 423 16.78 -10.63 -7.02
C THR A 423 17.64 -11.76 -7.52
N TYR A 424 16.99 -12.80 -8.00
CA TYR A 424 17.64 -14.00 -8.54
C TYR A 424 17.23 -14.26 -9.99
N ASP A 425 18.18 -14.77 -10.78
CA ASP A 425 17.90 -15.50 -11.99
C ASP A 425 17.95 -17.00 -11.69
N TYR A 426 16.93 -17.73 -12.14
CA TYR A 426 16.79 -19.17 -11.98
C TYR A 426 16.75 -19.85 -13.34
N ASN A 427 17.71 -20.74 -13.60
CA ASN A 427 17.70 -21.53 -14.83
C ASN A 427 16.67 -22.66 -14.72
N LEU A 428 15.65 -22.61 -15.57
CA LEU A 428 14.53 -23.56 -15.60
C LEU A 428 14.93 -24.98 -16.00
N VAL A 429 16.11 -25.15 -16.63
CA VAL A 429 16.65 -26.45 -17.07
C VAL A 429 17.59 -27.04 -16.02
N SER A 430 18.67 -26.30 -15.65
CA SER A 430 19.66 -26.77 -14.69
C SER A 430 19.18 -26.71 -13.24
N LYS A 431 18.16 -25.88 -12.95
CA LYS A 431 17.62 -25.59 -11.62
C LYS A 431 18.58 -24.83 -10.70
N GLU A 432 19.59 -24.23 -11.27
CA GLU A 432 20.54 -23.36 -10.57
C GLU A 432 19.97 -21.96 -10.43
N ARG A 433 20.25 -21.32 -9.28
CA ARG A 433 19.92 -19.91 -9.08
C ARG A 433 21.18 -19.08 -8.92
N SER A 434 21.18 -17.90 -9.53
CA SER A 434 22.24 -16.91 -9.44
C SER A 434 21.69 -15.66 -8.75
N LEU A 435 22.32 -15.22 -7.68
CA LEU A 435 22.01 -13.96 -7.02
C LEU A 435 22.52 -12.82 -7.92
N LEU A 436 21.61 -11.95 -8.37
CA LEU A 436 21.95 -10.77 -9.16
C LEU A 436 22.18 -9.56 -8.27
N LYS A 437 21.32 -9.41 -7.26
CA LYS A 437 21.41 -8.31 -6.31
C LYS A 437 20.73 -8.70 -5.00
N GLN A 438 21.33 -8.32 -3.90
CA GLN A 438 20.67 -8.26 -2.59
C GLN A 438 20.75 -6.84 -2.07
N GLN A 439 19.66 -6.36 -1.47
CA GLN A 439 19.63 -5.07 -0.77
C GLN A 439 20.74 -5.03 0.28
N GLU A 440 21.67 -4.10 0.13
CA GLU A 440 22.71 -3.85 1.11
C GLU A 440 22.11 -3.11 2.33
N VAL A 441 22.49 -3.55 3.52
CA VAL A 441 22.16 -2.87 4.79
C VAL A 441 23.47 -2.34 5.36
N LEU A 442 23.68 -1.04 5.19
CA LEU A 442 24.87 -0.33 5.63
C LEU A 442 24.72 0.19 7.08
N GLY A 443 25.65 0.99 7.55
CA GLY A 443 25.52 1.83 8.76
C GLY A 443 25.28 1.08 10.06
N GLY A 444 25.71 -0.18 10.17
CA GLY A 444 25.50 -0.96 11.39
C GLY A 444 26.06 -2.36 11.31
N ALA A 445 25.87 -3.11 12.39
CA ALA A 445 26.33 -4.51 12.49
C ALA A 445 25.23 -5.50 12.05
N PHE A 446 24.40 -5.14 11.06
CA PHE A 446 23.38 -6.05 10.57
C PHE A 446 24.02 -7.31 10.00
N LYS A 447 23.62 -8.43 10.55
CA LYS A 447 23.92 -9.77 10.04
C LYS A 447 22.65 -10.59 10.19
N PRO A 448 22.16 -11.25 9.15
CA PRO A 448 20.95 -12.09 9.22
C PRO A 448 20.96 -13.09 10.37
N GLU A 449 22.14 -13.68 10.64
CA GLU A 449 22.34 -14.63 11.74
C GLU A 449 22.14 -14.06 13.16
N ASN A 450 22.08 -12.73 13.33
CA ASN A 450 21.78 -12.10 14.63
C ASN A 450 20.28 -12.05 14.92
N TYR A 451 19.45 -12.42 13.99
CA TYR A 451 17.99 -12.40 14.11
C TYR A 451 17.42 -13.81 13.92
N SER A 452 16.24 -14.01 14.44
CA SER A 452 15.48 -15.27 14.26
C SER A 452 14.08 -14.95 13.85
N SER A 453 13.54 -15.73 12.92
CA SER A 453 12.13 -15.69 12.55
C SER A 453 11.47 -17.03 12.80
N GLU A 454 10.20 -17.00 13.19
CA GLU A 454 9.37 -18.18 13.39
C GLU A 454 8.04 -18.00 12.64
N ARG A 455 7.44 -19.14 12.28
CA ARG A 455 6.04 -19.21 11.88
C ARG A 455 5.28 -20.03 12.91
N ILE A 456 4.42 -19.36 13.66
CA ILE A 456 3.64 -19.90 14.75
C ILE A 456 2.16 -19.76 14.47
N TYR A 457 1.29 -20.36 15.28
CA TYR A 457 -0.15 -20.38 15.02
C TYR A 457 -0.93 -20.12 16.31
N ALA A 458 -1.81 -19.12 16.27
CA ALA A 458 -2.86 -18.96 17.26
C ALA A 458 -4.09 -19.81 16.89
N MET A 459 -4.91 -20.16 17.87
CA MET A 459 -6.23 -20.75 17.64
C MET A 459 -7.26 -19.64 17.75
N SER A 460 -8.17 -19.55 16.79
CA SER A 460 -9.31 -18.65 16.87
C SER A 460 -10.19 -18.99 18.08
N SER A 461 -10.85 -18.00 18.66
CA SER A 461 -11.70 -18.15 19.85
C SER A 461 -12.90 -19.09 19.63
N ASP A 462 -13.32 -19.30 18.36
CA ASP A 462 -14.32 -20.30 17.99
C ASP A 462 -13.77 -21.74 17.95
N GLY A 463 -12.47 -21.94 18.16
CA GLY A 463 -11.78 -23.23 18.16
C GLY A 463 -11.64 -23.92 16.80
N SER A 464 -12.05 -23.25 15.70
CA SER A 464 -12.13 -23.87 14.38
C SER A 464 -10.94 -23.57 13.46
N THR A 465 -10.23 -22.46 13.71
CA THR A 465 -9.29 -21.90 12.74
C THR A 465 -7.90 -21.69 13.36
N ARG A 466 -6.86 -22.21 12.69
CA ARG A 466 -5.47 -21.94 13.04
C ARG A 466 -4.98 -20.71 12.27
N ILE A 467 -4.68 -19.62 13.00
CA ILE A 467 -4.28 -18.34 12.44
C ILE A 467 -2.76 -18.26 12.40
N PRO A 468 -2.12 -18.15 11.22
CA PRO A 468 -0.68 -18.05 11.13
C PRO A 468 -0.16 -16.71 11.63
N ILE A 469 0.99 -16.72 12.31
CA ILE A 469 1.73 -15.53 12.73
C ILE A 469 3.17 -15.70 12.28
N SER A 470 3.69 -14.72 11.54
CA SER A 470 5.12 -14.61 11.23
C SER A 470 5.76 -13.64 12.22
N ILE A 471 6.79 -14.07 12.95
CA ILE A 471 7.44 -13.25 13.98
C ILE A 471 8.95 -13.19 13.77
N VAL A 472 9.56 -12.04 14.09
CA VAL A 472 11.00 -11.83 14.07
C VAL A 472 11.44 -11.10 15.33
N TYR A 473 12.62 -11.46 15.81
CA TYR A 473 13.29 -10.84 16.96
C TYR A 473 14.82 -11.01 16.87
N LYS A 474 15.55 -10.19 17.61
CA LYS A 474 17.00 -10.33 17.75
C LYS A 474 17.32 -11.56 18.61
N LYS A 475 18.38 -12.31 18.27
CA LYS A 475 18.82 -13.46 19.09
C LYS A 475 19.16 -13.02 20.51
N GLY A 476 18.77 -13.85 21.47
CA GLY A 476 18.78 -13.51 22.89
C GLY A 476 17.44 -13.00 23.42
N PHE A 477 16.42 -12.92 22.55
CA PHE A 477 15.05 -12.67 22.95
C PHE A 477 14.55 -13.75 23.92
N ASN A 478 14.01 -13.34 25.07
CA ASN A 478 13.47 -14.23 26.07
C ASN A 478 11.94 -14.25 26.02
N LYS A 479 11.36 -15.44 26.06
CA LYS A 479 9.91 -15.63 26.18
C LYS A 479 9.52 -15.62 27.66
N ASP A 480 9.69 -14.47 28.32
CA ASP A 480 9.38 -14.25 29.76
C ASP A 480 8.21 -13.28 29.98
N GLY A 481 7.70 -12.69 28.90
CA GLY A 481 6.59 -11.73 28.92
C GLY A 481 7.01 -10.27 29.12
N LEU A 482 8.30 -9.98 29.15
CA LEU A 482 8.82 -8.64 29.46
C LEU A 482 9.20 -7.85 28.19
N ALA A 483 9.38 -8.52 27.06
CA ALA A 483 9.81 -7.87 25.83
C ALA A 483 8.65 -7.13 25.15
N PRO A 484 8.88 -5.91 24.62
CA PRO A 484 7.90 -5.23 23.80
C PRO A 484 7.71 -5.93 22.45
N LEU A 485 6.46 -5.97 21.98
CA LEU A 485 6.09 -6.61 20.72
C LEU A 485 5.12 -5.73 19.93
N LEU A 486 5.46 -5.47 18.67
CA LEU A 486 4.59 -4.82 17.71
C LEU A 486 3.91 -5.88 16.82
N LEU A 487 2.58 -5.98 16.92
CA LEU A 487 1.75 -6.86 16.10
C LEU A 487 1.11 -6.06 14.97
N TYR A 488 1.38 -6.44 13.73
CA TYR A 488 0.82 -5.82 12.52
C TYR A 488 -0.30 -6.67 11.92
N GLY A 489 -1.34 -6.01 11.39
CA GLY A 489 -2.40 -6.68 10.64
C GLY A 489 -3.14 -5.76 9.68
N TYR A 490 -3.85 -6.39 8.71
CA TYR A 490 -4.67 -5.71 7.71
C TYR A 490 -6.06 -6.35 7.59
N GLY A 491 -6.17 -7.50 6.96
CA GLY A 491 -7.35 -8.36 6.98
C GLY A 491 -8.52 -7.92 6.12
N SER A 492 -8.29 -7.36 4.93
CA SER A 492 -9.34 -6.94 4.01
C SER A 492 -8.92 -7.13 2.55
N TYR A 493 -9.89 -7.16 1.63
CA TYR A 493 -9.71 -7.22 0.16
C TYR A 493 -8.99 -8.47 -0.35
N GLY A 494 -8.77 -9.48 0.48
CA GLY A 494 -7.89 -10.59 0.14
C GLY A 494 -6.42 -10.16 0.03
N ALA A 495 -6.04 -9.01 0.60
CA ALA A 495 -4.66 -8.54 0.61
C ALA A 495 -3.81 -9.40 1.54
N ASN A 496 -2.64 -9.82 1.05
CA ASN A 496 -1.72 -10.66 1.82
C ASN A 496 -0.64 -9.81 2.47
N MET A 497 -0.47 -9.97 3.77
CA MET A 497 0.60 -9.33 4.53
C MET A 497 1.81 -10.25 4.56
N ASP A 498 2.61 -10.21 3.50
CA ASP A 498 3.76 -11.07 3.36
C ASP A 498 4.96 -10.62 4.22
N PRO A 499 5.81 -11.54 4.68
CA PRO A 499 6.91 -11.27 5.60
C PRO A 499 8.14 -10.68 4.88
N TYR A 500 8.11 -9.38 4.61
CA TYR A 500 9.20 -8.63 4.00
C TYR A 500 10.26 -8.21 5.02
N PHE A 501 11.50 -8.11 4.54
CA PHE A 501 12.57 -7.43 5.26
C PHE A 501 12.32 -5.92 5.33
N SER A 502 12.68 -5.32 6.47
CA SER A 502 12.67 -3.87 6.65
C SER A 502 13.91 -3.43 7.43
N SER A 503 14.72 -2.55 6.82
CA SER A 503 15.89 -1.98 7.49
C SER A 503 15.54 -0.99 8.61
N THR A 504 14.39 -0.32 8.52
CA THR A 504 13.89 0.59 9.58
C THR A 504 13.46 -0.20 10.81
N ARG A 505 12.83 -1.36 10.63
CA ARG A 505 12.42 -2.26 11.72
C ARG A 505 13.58 -2.72 12.59
N LEU A 506 14.80 -2.80 12.04
CA LEU A 506 15.99 -3.18 12.81
C LEU A 506 16.20 -2.27 14.02
N SER A 507 15.83 -0.99 13.96
CA SER A 507 15.95 -0.08 15.09
C SER A 507 15.06 -0.45 16.28
N LEU A 508 13.88 -1.05 16.03
CA LEU A 508 13.04 -1.63 17.08
C LEU A 508 13.64 -2.95 17.59
N LEU A 509 14.02 -3.86 16.68
CA LEU A 509 14.57 -5.17 17.03
C LEU A 509 15.87 -5.02 17.85
N ASP A 510 16.72 -4.06 17.49
CA ASP A 510 17.97 -3.78 18.21
C ASP A 510 17.76 -3.18 19.60
N ARG A 511 16.58 -2.60 19.84
CA ARG A 511 16.13 -2.08 21.14
C ARG A 511 15.24 -3.07 21.92
N GLY A 512 15.24 -4.35 21.53
CA GLY A 512 14.61 -5.44 22.26
C GLY A 512 13.15 -5.74 21.84
N PHE A 513 12.58 -5.04 20.89
CA PHE A 513 11.26 -5.37 20.35
C PHE A 513 11.28 -6.69 19.59
N ALA A 514 10.17 -7.41 19.64
CA ALA A 514 9.78 -8.36 18.61
C ALA A 514 8.79 -7.68 17.64
N PHE A 515 8.76 -8.14 16.39
CA PHE A 515 7.76 -7.73 15.40
C PHE A 515 7.02 -8.96 14.87
N ALA A 516 5.70 -8.89 14.80
CA ALA A 516 4.89 -9.99 14.30
C ALA A 516 3.85 -9.51 13.27
N ILE A 517 3.52 -10.38 12.32
CA ILE A 517 2.43 -10.21 11.36
C ILE A 517 1.38 -11.26 11.66
N ALA A 518 0.15 -10.83 11.97
CA ALA A 518 -1.00 -11.72 12.08
C ALA A 518 -1.65 -11.89 10.69
N HIS A 519 -1.60 -13.11 10.14
CA HIS A 519 -2.20 -13.43 8.83
C HIS A 519 -3.66 -13.81 9.04
N ILE A 520 -4.48 -12.81 9.29
CA ILE A 520 -5.87 -12.94 9.72
C ILE A 520 -6.85 -13.11 8.56
N ARG A 521 -8.05 -13.67 8.84
CA ARG A 521 -9.13 -13.76 7.84
C ARG A 521 -9.51 -12.38 7.31
N GLY A 522 -9.87 -12.33 6.02
CA GLY A 522 -10.04 -11.09 5.24
C GLY A 522 -8.83 -10.80 4.35
N GLY A 523 -7.62 -11.32 4.70
CA GLY A 523 -6.54 -11.59 3.76
C GLY A 523 -6.83 -12.84 2.91
N GLN A 524 -5.85 -13.32 2.17
CA GLN A 524 -5.98 -14.50 1.29
C GLN A 524 -4.78 -15.45 1.43
N GLU A 525 -4.04 -15.33 2.52
CA GLU A 525 -2.82 -16.11 2.76
C GLU A 525 -3.12 -17.62 2.73
N MET A 526 -4.25 -18.04 3.30
CA MET A 526 -4.67 -19.46 3.35
C MET A 526 -5.64 -19.84 2.23
N GLY A 527 -5.68 -19.06 1.13
CA GLY A 527 -6.55 -19.28 -0.01
C GLY A 527 -7.88 -18.49 0.05
N ARG A 528 -8.77 -18.76 -0.90
CA ARG A 528 -9.98 -17.95 -1.09
C ARG A 528 -10.93 -17.99 0.10
N ASP A 529 -11.04 -19.12 0.78
CA ASP A 529 -11.87 -19.25 1.99
C ASP A 529 -11.46 -18.30 3.10
N TRP A 530 -10.16 -17.99 3.19
CA TRP A 530 -9.64 -17.05 4.17
C TRP A 530 -10.21 -15.64 3.98
N TYR A 531 -10.30 -15.21 2.73
CA TYR A 531 -10.92 -13.95 2.36
C TYR A 531 -12.44 -13.96 2.57
N GLU A 532 -13.13 -14.98 2.05
CA GLU A 532 -14.60 -15.09 2.12
C GLU A 532 -15.12 -15.16 3.58
N ASN A 533 -14.29 -15.64 4.51
CA ASN A 533 -14.63 -15.70 5.92
C ASN A 533 -14.21 -14.46 6.73
N GLY A 534 -13.72 -13.40 6.06
CA GLY A 534 -13.32 -12.14 6.70
C GLY A 534 -13.94 -10.89 6.07
N LYS A 535 -15.02 -11.02 5.27
CA LYS A 535 -15.72 -9.90 4.64
C LYS A 535 -17.22 -9.94 4.85
N LEU A 536 -17.93 -8.87 4.48
CA LEU A 536 -19.39 -8.75 4.58
C LEU A 536 -19.86 -9.13 6.00
N LEU A 537 -20.90 -9.97 6.10
CA LEU A 537 -21.46 -10.43 7.38
C LEU A 537 -20.53 -11.34 8.21
N LYS A 538 -19.29 -11.54 7.74
CA LYS A 538 -18.25 -12.30 8.45
C LYS A 538 -17.06 -11.42 8.87
N LYS A 539 -17.11 -10.11 8.64
CA LYS A 539 -16.03 -9.18 8.89
C LYS A 539 -15.50 -9.21 10.32
N LYS A 540 -16.33 -9.47 11.30
CA LYS A 540 -15.91 -9.59 12.70
C LYS A 540 -14.90 -10.69 12.98
N ASN A 541 -14.80 -11.71 12.10
CA ASN A 541 -13.77 -12.74 12.21
C ASN A 541 -12.36 -12.15 12.08
N THR A 542 -12.17 -11.13 11.23
CA THR A 542 -10.90 -10.40 11.09
C THR A 542 -10.45 -9.83 12.44
N PHE A 543 -11.37 -9.17 13.15
CA PHE A 543 -11.07 -8.52 14.44
C PHE A 543 -10.80 -9.56 15.54
N ASN A 544 -11.61 -10.62 15.56
CA ASN A 544 -11.43 -11.72 16.51
C ASN A 544 -10.07 -12.39 16.31
N ASP A 545 -9.72 -12.72 15.07
CA ASP A 545 -8.45 -13.37 14.73
C ASP A 545 -7.24 -12.55 15.22
N PHE A 546 -7.28 -11.23 15.03
CA PHE A 546 -6.19 -10.35 15.47
C PHE A 546 -6.08 -10.29 17.01
N ILE A 547 -7.21 -10.18 17.69
CA ILE A 547 -7.28 -10.23 19.16
C ILE A 547 -6.76 -11.58 19.68
N ASP A 548 -7.16 -12.68 19.04
CA ASP A 548 -6.72 -14.04 19.42
C ASP A 548 -5.21 -14.22 19.21
N CYS A 549 -4.64 -13.63 18.14
CA CYS A 549 -3.19 -13.57 17.96
C CYS A 549 -2.50 -12.80 19.10
N GLY A 550 -3.01 -11.63 19.48
CA GLY A 550 -2.50 -10.86 20.62
C GLY A 550 -2.55 -11.65 21.93
N LYS A 551 -3.70 -12.26 22.25
CA LYS A 551 -3.89 -13.10 23.42
C LYS A 551 -2.95 -14.33 23.43
N PHE A 552 -2.75 -14.94 22.26
CA PHE A 552 -1.80 -16.06 22.09
C PHE A 552 -0.36 -15.64 22.41
N LEU A 553 0.07 -14.49 21.90
CA LEU A 553 1.43 -13.97 22.12
C LEU A 553 1.67 -13.66 23.61
N VAL A 554 0.68 -13.08 24.29
CA VAL A 554 0.73 -12.85 25.75
C VAL A 554 0.76 -14.17 26.53
N ALA A 555 -0.16 -15.10 26.23
CA ALA A 555 -0.25 -16.39 26.93
C ALA A 555 1.02 -17.23 26.78
N ASN A 556 1.71 -17.12 25.64
CA ASN A 556 2.97 -17.83 25.36
C ASN A 556 4.21 -17.01 25.74
N LYS A 557 4.04 -15.90 26.47
CA LYS A 557 5.11 -15.07 27.03
C LYS A 557 6.06 -14.46 25.99
N TYR A 558 5.61 -14.26 24.76
CA TYR A 558 6.35 -13.43 23.80
C TYR A 558 6.35 -11.96 24.24
N THR A 559 5.31 -11.55 24.97
CA THR A 559 5.10 -10.21 25.53
C THR A 559 4.06 -10.27 26.64
N SER A 560 3.66 -9.13 27.19
CA SER A 560 2.49 -8.97 28.06
C SER A 560 1.63 -7.80 27.59
N SER A 561 0.41 -7.65 28.12
CA SER A 561 -0.48 -6.54 27.70
C SER A 561 0.12 -5.13 27.95
N SER A 562 1.04 -5.01 28.92
CA SER A 562 1.77 -3.74 29.17
C SER A 562 2.88 -3.46 28.15
N HIS A 563 3.22 -4.41 27.28
CA HIS A 563 4.30 -4.34 26.29
C HIS A 563 3.82 -4.76 24.89
N LEU A 564 2.50 -4.99 24.70
CA LEU A 564 1.93 -5.35 23.42
C LEU A 564 1.39 -4.11 22.70
N TYR A 565 1.86 -3.93 21.48
CA TYR A 565 1.48 -2.85 20.57
C TYR A 565 0.81 -3.41 19.33
N ALA A 566 -0.10 -2.64 18.72
CA ALA A 566 -0.75 -2.99 17.47
C ALA A 566 -0.56 -1.89 16.42
N GLN A 567 -0.45 -2.30 15.15
CA GLN A 567 -0.36 -1.38 14.01
C GLN A 567 -1.16 -1.87 12.82
N GLY A 568 -1.84 -0.95 12.14
CA GLY A 568 -2.53 -1.20 10.88
C GLY A 568 -2.95 0.08 10.20
N GLY A 569 -2.95 0.09 8.86
CA GLY A 569 -3.29 1.26 8.05
C GLY A 569 -4.52 1.03 7.17
N SER A 570 -5.26 2.11 6.81
CA SER A 570 -6.42 2.03 5.92
C SER A 570 -7.51 1.09 6.46
N ALA A 571 -7.88 0.03 5.77
CA ALA A 571 -8.73 -1.03 6.33
C ALA A 571 -8.08 -1.73 7.55
N GLY A 572 -6.73 -1.76 7.64
CA GLY A 572 -6.03 -2.15 8.87
C GLY A 572 -6.22 -1.12 9.99
N GLY A 573 -6.47 0.15 9.66
CA GLY A 573 -6.88 1.19 10.61
C GLY A 573 -8.30 0.96 11.16
N LEU A 574 -9.23 0.47 10.34
CA LEU A 574 -10.52 -0.06 10.80
C LEU A 574 -10.30 -1.19 11.82
N LEU A 575 -9.41 -2.13 11.52
CA LEU A 575 -9.01 -3.19 12.45
C LEU A 575 -8.53 -2.59 13.78
N MET A 576 -7.65 -1.58 13.76
CA MET A 576 -7.14 -0.91 14.97
C MET A 576 -8.28 -0.27 15.78
N GLY A 577 -9.19 0.44 15.12
CA GLY A 577 -10.35 1.03 15.78
C GLY A 577 -11.29 -0.01 16.40
N ALA A 578 -11.52 -1.12 15.69
CA ALA A 578 -12.37 -2.21 16.19
C ALA A 578 -11.78 -2.93 17.41
N ILE A 579 -10.45 -3.18 17.42
CA ILE A 579 -9.83 -3.92 18.53
C ILE A 579 -9.75 -3.11 19.82
N ILE A 580 -9.54 -1.79 19.75
CA ILE A 580 -9.52 -0.93 20.95
C ILE A 580 -10.90 -0.75 21.58
N ASN A 581 -11.98 -0.82 20.80
CA ASN A 581 -13.35 -0.82 21.32
C ASN A 581 -13.72 -2.16 21.97
N ARG A 582 -13.14 -3.29 21.55
CA ARG A 582 -13.52 -4.65 21.95
C ARG A 582 -12.65 -5.22 23.08
N GLU A 583 -11.33 -4.96 23.02
CA GLU A 583 -10.34 -5.48 23.99
C GLU A 583 -9.34 -4.35 24.35
N PRO A 584 -9.80 -3.22 24.93
CA PRO A 584 -8.93 -2.07 25.18
C PRO A 584 -7.75 -2.37 26.11
N ASN A 585 -7.90 -3.30 27.04
CA ASN A 585 -6.89 -3.65 28.05
C ASN A 585 -5.81 -4.61 27.53
N LEU A 586 -5.94 -5.11 26.30
CA LEU A 586 -4.94 -6.01 25.70
C LEU A 586 -3.72 -5.24 25.18
N TRP A 587 -3.88 -3.96 24.82
CA TRP A 587 -2.90 -3.14 24.11
C TRP A 587 -2.35 -2.02 24.98
N ASN A 588 -1.02 -1.87 25.04
CA ASN A 588 -0.38 -0.71 25.65
C ASN A 588 -0.47 0.52 24.75
N GLY A 589 -0.24 0.32 23.44
CA GLY A 589 -0.34 1.38 22.45
C GLY A 589 -0.74 0.86 21.07
N VAL A 590 -1.38 1.73 20.27
CA VAL A 590 -1.87 1.41 18.94
C VAL A 590 -1.48 2.51 17.96
N ILE A 591 -1.02 2.12 16.76
CA ILE A 591 -0.76 3.01 15.63
C ILE A 591 -1.82 2.74 14.57
N ALA A 592 -2.63 3.74 14.25
CA ALA A 592 -3.67 3.67 13.23
C ALA A 592 -3.35 4.65 12.09
N GLY A 593 -2.79 4.12 10.99
CA GLY A 593 -2.46 4.92 9.81
C GLY A 593 -3.68 5.09 8.88
N VAL A 594 -3.99 6.32 8.47
CA VAL A 594 -5.07 6.65 7.53
C VAL A 594 -6.34 5.82 7.75
N PRO A 595 -6.88 5.75 8.98
CA PRO A 595 -7.79 4.70 9.40
C PRO A 595 -9.22 4.88 8.89
N PHE A 596 -9.79 3.83 8.30
CA PHE A 596 -11.18 3.74 7.85
C PHE A 596 -12.09 3.44 9.05
N VAL A 597 -12.58 4.48 9.75
CA VAL A 597 -13.24 4.33 11.05
C VAL A 597 -14.68 4.82 11.12
N ASP A 598 -15.14 5.58 10.14
CA ASP A 598 -16.52 6.09 10.06
C ASP A 598 -17.31 5.35 8.98
N VAL A 599 -17.37 4.02 9.12
CA VAL A 599 -17.78 3.09 8.07
C VAL A 599 -19.22 3.33 7.59
N ILE A 600 -20.16 3.67 8.49
CA ILE A 600 -21.56 3.91 8.11
C ILE A 600 -21.66 5.13 7.21
N ASN A 601 -21.11 6.27 7.64
CA ASN A 601 -21.21 7.52 6.89
C ASN A 601 -20.52 7.41 5.53
N THR A 602 -19.34 6.79 5.47
CA THR A 602 -18.58 6.64 4.22
C THR A 602 -19.31 5.69 3.26
N MET A 603 -19.77 4.53 3.73
CA MET A 603 -20.45 3.55 2.88
C MET A 603 -21.88 3.94 2.49
N TRP A 604 -22.49 4.88 3.19
CA TRP A 604 -23.81 5.41 2.84
C TRP A 604 -23.76 6.45 1.73
N ASP A 605 -22.69 7.20 1.64
CA ASP A 605 -22.52 8.31 0.72
C ASP A 605 -21.76 7.87 -0.56
N GLU A 606 -22.52 7.53 -1.59
CA GLU A 606 -21.99 7.07 -2.89
C GLU A 606 -21.20 8.15 -3.66
N SER A 607 -21.21 9.40 -3.20
CA SER A 607 -20.39 10.47 -3.77
C SER A 607 -18.92 10.41 -3.30
N ILE A 608 -18.64 9.68 -2.22
CA ILE A 608 -17.28 9.50 -1.71
C ILE A 608 -16.53 8.51 -2.62
N PRO A 609 -15.26 8.82 -2.98
CA PRO A 609 -14.44 7.91 -3.76
C PRO A 609 -14.39 6.50 -3.17
N LEU A 610 -14.40 5.48 -4.05
CA LEU A 610 -14.37 4.05 -3.78
C LEU A 610 -15.69 3.43 -3.26
N THR A 611 -16.57 4.16 -2.60
CA THR A 611 -17.74 3.63 -1.89
C THR A 611 -18.54 2.60 -2.69
N THR A 612 -18.95 2.92 -3.93
CA THR A 612 -19.76 2.01 -4.75
C THR A 612 -19.02 0.72 -5.12
N GLY A 613 -17.73 0.80 -5.38
CA GLY A 613 -16.86 -0.34 -5.70
C GLY A 613 -16.61 -1.28 -4.52
N GLU A 614 -16.90 -0.84 -3.28
CA GLU A 614 -16.57 -1.59 -2.06
C GLU A 614 -17.79 -2.26 -1.40
N PHE A 615 -18.98 -2.17 -1.98
CA PHE A 615 -20.16 -2.84 -1.43
C PHE A 615 -20.00 -4.37 -1.32
N ASP A 616 -19.17 -4.99 -2.15
CA ASP A 616 -18.87 -6.43 -2.09
C ASP A 616 -17.81 -6.80 -1.03
N GLU A 617 -17.15 -5.81 -0.43
CA GLU A 617 -16.24 -5.99 0.72
C GLU A 617 -16.95 -5.74 2.05
N TRP A 618 -17.63 -4.60 2.18
CA TRP A 618 -18.23 -4.15 3.44
C TRP A 618 -19.72 -4.43 3.56
N GLY A 619 -20.44 -4.49 2.45
CA GLY A 619 -21.90 -4.48 2.34
C GLY A 619 -22.44 -3.09 2.03
N ASN A 620 -23.55 -3.02 1.31
CA ASN A 620 -24.25 -1.76 1.08
C ASN A 620 -25.17 -1.46 2.26
N PRO A 621 -24.92 -0.40 3.06
CA PRO A 621 -25.72 -0.07 4.24
C PRO A 621 -27.15 0.38 3.89
N LYS A 622 -27.47 0.66 2.62
CA LYS A 622 -28.86 0.87 2.17
C LYS A 622 -29.70 -0.40 2.29
N ASP A 623 -29.08 -1.58 2.37
CA ASP A 623 -29.68 -2.80 2.85
C ASP A 623 -29.56 -2.87 4.38
N LYS A 624 -30.72 -2.99 5.05
CA LYS A 624 -30.80 -2.97 6.52
C LYS A 624 -29.92 -4.03 7.20
N VAL A 625 -29.77 -5.20 6.59
CA VAL A 625 -28.96 -6.30 7.15
C VAL A 625 -27.49 -5.88 7.22
N TYR A 626 -26.96 -5.27 6.16
CA TYR A 626 -25.59 -4.76 6.16
C TYR A 626 -25.43 -3.54 7.05
N TYR A 627 -26.43 -2.62 7.09
CA TYR A 627 -26.41 -1.48 8.00
C TYR A 627 -26.25 -1.91 9.46
N GLU A 628 -27.11 -2.82 9.92
CA GLU A 628 -27.08 -3.31 11.30
C GLU A 628 -25.75 -4.02 11.62
N TYR A 629 -25.23 -4.77 10.66
CA TYR A 629 -23.96 -5.46 10.83
C TYR A 629 -22.77 -4.50 10.88
N ILE A 630 -22.68 -3.53 9.96
CA ILE A 630 -21.65 -2.49 9.93
C ILE A 630 -21.71 -1.67 11.22
N LYS A 631 -22.90 -1.21 11.64
CA LYS A 631 -23.09 -0.47 12.88
C LYS A 631 -22.53 -1.22 14.09
N SER A 632 -22.63 -2.53 14.11
CA SER A 632 -22.15 -3.37 15.21
C SER A 632 -20.63 -3.47 15.35
N TYR A 633 -19.85 -2.91 14.40
CA TYR A 633 -18.38 -2.92 14.46
C TYR A 633 -17.72 -1.59 14.05
N SER A 634 -18.40 -0.69 13.37
CA SER A 634 -17.85 0.60 12.93
C SER A 634 -17.20 1.33 14.11
N PRO A 635 -15.88 1.62 14.06
CA PRO A 635 -15.17 2.14 15.22
C PRO A 635 -15.74 3.44 15.78
N TYR A 636 -16.07 4.37 14.91
CA TYR A 636 -16.65 5.66 15.30
C TYR A 636 -17.98 5.50 16.04
N ASP A 637 -18.84 4.60 15.56
CA ASP A 637 -20.18 4.39 16.13
C ASP A 637 -20.15 3.60 17.46
N ASN A 638 -19.05 2.85 17.69
CA ASN A 638 -18.88 2.01 18.88
C ASN A 638 -17.91 2.60 19.91
N VAL A 639 -17.60 3.90 19.86
CA VAL A 639 -16.86 4.58 20.93
C VAL A 639 -17.67 4.57 22.22
N GLN A 640 -17.03 4.11 23.31
CA GLN A 640 -17.65 3.87 24.61
C GLN A 640 -16.99 4.70 25.72
N ASN A 641 -17.65 4.80 26.86
CA ASN A 641 -17.10 5.44 28.06
C ASN A 641 -16.20 4.43 28.82
N ILE A 642 -14.97 4.22 28.31
CA ILE A 642 -13.99 3.26 28.83
C ILE A 642 -12.57 3.84 28.82
N ALA A 643 -11.62 3.12 29.42
CA ALA A 643 -10.21 3.42 29.31
C ALA A 643 -9.67 2.90 27.96
N TYR A 644 -9.18 3.79 27.10
CA TYR A 644 -8.55 3.44 25.83
C TYR A 644 -7.03 3.30 25.96
N PRO A 645 -6.35 2.47 25.14
CA PRO A 645 -4.89 2.41 25.09
C PRO A 645 -4.30 3.75 24.59
N ASN A 646 -2.98 3.89 24.69
CA ASN A 646 -2.29 4.97 23.99
C ASN A 646 -2.50 4.82 22.47
N LEU A 647 -2.74 5.91 21.76
CA LEU A 647 -3.09 5.90 20.35
C LEU A 647 -2.32 6.99 19.59
N LEU A 648 -1.69 6.60 18.49
CA LEU A 648 -1.16 7.50 17.48
C LEU A 648 -1.92 7.27 16.18
N ILE A 649 -2.55 8.32 15.67
CA ILE A 649 -3.20 8.34 14.37
C ILE A 649 -2.35 9.14 13.39
N THR A 650 -2.18 8.65 12.16
CA THR A 650 -1.57 9.40 11.06
C THR A 650 -2.56 9.52 9.92
N THR A 651 -2.66 10.68 9.27
CA THR A 651 -3.55 10.90 8.12
C THR A 651 -3.02 11.99 7.21
N GLY A 652 -3.53 12.07 5.98
CA GLY A 652 -3.23 13.11 5.01
C GLY A 652 -4.46 13.96 4.67
N TYR A 653 -4.31 15.28 4.62
CA TYR A 653 -5.42 16.20 4.30
C TYR A 653 -6.02 15.94 2.91
N TRP A 654 -5.18 15.53 1.96
CA TRP A 654 -5.55 15.24 0.56
C TRP A 654 -5.92 13.77 0.31
N ASP A 655 -6.15 12.99 1.38
CA ASP A 655 -6.48 11.58 1.23
C ASP A 655 -7.80 11.41 0.45
N SER A 656 -7.69 10.73 -0.70
CA SER A 656 -8.80 10.45 -1.60
C SER A 656 -9.36 9.02 -1.46
N GLN A 657 -8.80 8.20 -0.57
CA GLN A 657 -9.25 6.83 -0.34
C GLN A 657 -9.97 6.69 1.01
N VAL A 658 -9.38 7.24 2.07
CA VAL A 658 -9.98 7.36 3.40
C VAL A 658 -9.90 8.82 3.80
N GLN A 659 -11.04 9.48 3.83
CA GLN A 659 -11.10 10.92 4.04
C GLN A 659 -10.52 11.33 5.41
N TYR A 660 -9.71 12.40 5.44
CA TYR A 660 -9.06 12.91 6.66
C TYR A 660 -10.03 13.17 7.83
N TRP A 661 -11.29 13.45 7.51
CA TRP A 661 -12.29 13.72 8.54
C TRP A 661 -12.71 12.48 9.34
N GLU A 662 -12.50 11.27 8.81
CA GLU A 662 -12.79 10.03 9.56
C GLU A 662 -11.93 9.94 10.84
N PRO A 663 -10.57 9.94 10.74
CA PRO A 663 -9.74 9.97 11.93
C PRO A 663 -9.90 11.24 12.79
N ALA A 664 -10.13 12.41 12.18
CA ALA A 664 -10.33 13.66 12.93
C ALA A 664 -11.58 13.61 13.80
N LYS A 665 -12.71 13.16 13.26
CA LYS A 665 -13.94 12.90 14.03
C LYS A 665 -13.74 11.85 15.12
N TRP A 666 -13.03 10.79 14.77
CA TRP A 666 -12.81 9.66 15.68
C TRP A 666 -12.00 10.05 16.90
N ILE A 667 -10.88 10.76 16.75
CA ILE A 667 -10.07 11.21 17.89
C ILE A 667 -10.84 12.21 18.76
N ALA A 668 -11.60 13.13 18.15
CA ALA A 668 -12.47 14.06 18.89
C ALA A 668 -13.49 13.32 19.77
N LYS A 669 -14.12 12.28 19.23
CA LYS A 669 -15.09 11.45 19.95
C LYS A 669 -14.42 10.61 21.04
N LEU A 670 -13.27 10.01 20.77
CA LEU A 670 -12.50 9.24 21.76
C LEU A 670 -12.16 10.09 22.98
N ARG A 671 -11.68 11.33 22.79
CA ARG A 671 -11.38 12.26 23.90
C ARG A 671 -12.60 12.63 24.71
N ALA A 672 -13.75 12.82 24.07
CA ALA A 672 -15.00 13.13 24.76
C ALA A 672 -15.54 11.98 25.63
N TYR A 673 -15.16 10.73 25.31
CA TYR A 673 -15.73 9.54 25.97
C TYR A 673 -14.73 8.77 26.84
N ARG A 674 -13.43 8.91 26.66
CA ARG A 674 -12.44 8.14 27.42
C ARG A 674 -12.49 8.45 28.92
N THR A 675 -12.13 7.46 29.75
CA THR A 675 -12.11 7.58 31.22
C THR A 675 -10.70 7.69 31.81
N ASN A 676 -9.66 7.63 30.99
CA ASN A 676 -8.25 7.70 31.38
C ASN A 676 -7.53 8.89 30.73
N GLN A 677 -6.20 9.02 30.99
CA GLN A 677 -5.34 10.09 30.47
C GLN A 677 -4.25 9.55 29.54
N ASN A 678 -4.44 8.37 28.94
CA ASN A 678 -3.49 7.84 27.95
C ASN A 678 -3.35 8.80 26.76
N LEU A 679 -2.20 8.76 26.10
CA LEU A 679 -1.95 9.63 24.94
C LEU A 679 -2.91 9.30 23.81
N LEU A 680 -3.65 10.30 23.34
CA LEU A 680 -4.43 10.22 22.10
C LEU A 680 -3.89 11.32 21.18
N LEU A 681 -3.09 10.92 20.20
CA LEU A 681 -2.32 11.81 19.32
C LEU A 681 -2.77 11.62 17.87
N MET A 682 -2.81 12.71 17.10
CA MET A 682 -3.07 12.68 15.67
C MET A 682 -2.07 13.56 14.93
N ASN A 683 -1.49 13.00 13.86
CA ASN A 683 -0.69 13.71 12.87
C ASN A 683 -1.49 13.79 11.57
N CYS A 684 -1.87 15.02 11.17
CA CYS A 684 -2.45 15.26 9.86
C CYS A 684 -1.43 15.97 8.97
N ASN A 685 -0.83 15.23 8.02
CA ASN A 685 0.07 15.86 7.06
C ASN A 685 -0.75 16.65 6.04
N MET A 686 -0.62 17.98 6.07
CA MET A 686 -1.44 18.90 5.29
C MET A 686 -1.10 18.94 3.79
N ASP A 687 0.02 18.36 3.38
CA ASP A 687 0.54 18.42 2.01
C ASP A 687 0.42 17.08 1.26
N VAL A 688 -0.14 16.03 1.89
CA VAL A 688 -0.17 14.67 1.30
C VAL A 688 -1.53 14.00 1.42
N GLY A 689 -1.71 12.90 0.67
CA GLY A 689 -2.90 12.03 0.74
C GLY A 689 -2.61 10.68 1.38
N HIS A 690 -3.27 9.62 0.89
CA HIS A 690 -3.27 8.27 1.49
C HIS A 690 -1.90 7.61 1.59
N GLY A 691 -0.98 7.96 0.70
CA GLY A 691 0.36 7.35 0.65
C GLY A 691 1.38 7.97 1.61
N GLY A 692 1.02 9.04 2.33
CA GLY A 692 1.97 9.80 3.17
C GLY A 692 2.97 10.62 2.35
N ALA A 693 4.08 10.99 2.97
CA ALA A 693 5.12 11.81 2.35
C ALA A 693 5.78 11.12 1.14
N SER A 694 6.07 11.88 0.10
CA SER A 694 6.78 11.41 -1.09
C SER A 694 8.30 11.51 -0.92
N GLY A 695 9.04 10.73 -1.71
CA GLY A 695 10.49 10.62 -1.59
C GLY A 695 10.93 9.60 -0.53
N ARG A 696 12.11 9.00 -0.73
CA ARG A 696 12.57 7.91 0.14
C ARG A 696 12.98 8.35 1.53
N PHE A 697 13.36 9.61 1.72
CA PHE A 697 13.82 10.12 3.02
C PHE A 697 12.69 10.74 3.84
N GLU A 698 11.77 11.49 3.21
CA GLU A 698 10.67 12.12 3.94
C GLU A 698 9.74 11.07 4.58
N SER A 699 9.43 9.98 3.89
CA SER A 699 8.64 8.87 4.46
C SER A 699 9.29 8.23 5.69
N MET A 700 10.63 8.28 5.81
CA MET A 700 11.34 7.77 6.99
C MET A 700 11.15 8.62 8.24
N LYS A 701 10.85 9.91 8.08
CA LYS A 701 10.54 10.79 9.23
C LYS A 701 9.18 10.38 9.84
N GLU A 702 8.20 10.01 9.01
CA GLU A 702 6.92 9.48 9.49
C GLU A 702 7.12 8.16 10.26
N ILE A 703 7.95 7.25 9.73
CA ILE A 703 8.31 6.01 10.44
C ILE A 703 9.07 6.29 11.75
N ALA A 704 9.93 7.32 11.76
CA ALA A 704 10.66 7.70 12.98
C ALA A 704 9.74 8.21 14.09
N LEU A 705 8.70 8.97 13.75
CA LEU A 705 7.65 9.38 14.67
C LEU A 705 6.90 8.17 15.26
N GLU A 706 6.48 7.22 14.40
CA GLU A 706 5.78 6.00 14.83
C GLU A 706 6.65 5.15 15.78
N HIS A 707 7.91 4.92 15.42
CA HIS A 707 8.83 4.17 16.26
C HIS A 707 9.18 4.92 17.57
N ALA A 708 9.33 6.25 17.51
CA ALA A 708 9.57 7.06 18.70
C ALA A 708 8.38 7.02 19.67
N PHE A 709 7.14 6.97 19.16
CA PHE A 709 5.94 6.79 19.98
C PHE A 709 6.00 5.46 20.77
N LEU A 710 6.33 4.35 20.10
CA LEU A 710 6.45 3.04 20.76
C LEU A 710 7.57 3.03 21.81
N LEU A 711 8.73 3.57 21.44
CA LEU A 711 9.90 3.64 22.34
C LEU A 711 9.66 4.55 23.54
N LYS A 712 8.93 5.66 23.35
CA LYS A 712 8.51 6.54 24.44
C LYS A 712 7.64 5.81 25.46
N LEU A 713 6.68 5.00 25.01
CA LEU A 713 5.80 4.22 25.89
C LEU A 713 6.56 3.14 26.68
N GLU A 714 7.69 2.65 26.15
CA GLU A 714 8.60 1.74 26.85
C GLU A 714 9.68 2.47 27.70
N GLY A 715 9.69 3.81 27.71
CA GLY A 715 10.72 4.58 28.42
C GLY A 715 12.10 4.48 27.78
N ILE A 716 12.20 4.07 26.52
CA ILE A 716 13.46 3.93 25.77
C ILE A 716 13.77 5.26 25.08
N THR A 717 14.84 5.93 25.50
CA THR A 717 15.20 7.27 25.04
C THR A 717 16.45 7.31 24.13
N LYS A 718 17.06 6.13 23.85
CA LYS A 718 18.33 6.06 23.10
C LYS A 718 18.27 5.00 21.99
#